data_e9122bc118bea29ff4802e6ae6957384
#
_entry.id   e9122bc118bea29ff4802e6ae6957384
#
_cell.length_a   1.000
_cell.length_b   1.000
_cell.length_c   1.000
_cell.angle_alpha   90.00
_cell.angle_beta   90.00
_cell.angle_gamma   90.00
#
_symmetry.space_group_name_H-M   'P 1'
#
loop_
_entity.id
_entity.type
_entity.pdbx_description
1 polymer ?
#
loop_
_entity_poly.entity_id
_entity_poly.type
_entity_poly.pdbx_seq_one_letter_code
_entity_poly.pdbx_strand_id
1 'polypeptide(L)'
;GPASAISITPDENDPPQECDCDCPPCSCNSDGETTPGGVPSSSSAPVSGRSSLRHFFSNLTTTSGGSGVMRQSSVNGMAWSAQFGAFRGISHMPAGRLEISAHRSFSPDLFSPAGLALRHPLATFLALPEGGMAPNTLVALLDGASYTNYMLDGTGSAFFPVGASGITTTILAPVPAMSREAEACNLEQAAFIRASYAGGGSVFYSLSTGQCEGYISAGGYLMTASEAENYLAIVRGEHGVIRQIWNTWDGLADVLPLEGGGYAISIYPPAQVMEPEEEGALFTVEGTPAKIFTVTGDEALQTLVISERDNTLPATVPDFVTKWTWSQEAWSMAEGTGEDAVETRRERLQPEEDSQENRYRVLTRLMKNNVVASCTLEEYETTITGEHLLSRTEGYGAEGALTTVYSYDDSGRLISSASPNAGEHKTVYDAAGRPVLENSPWGANGLRTVSTKYRDSAAGYTSEPAEIKIQLSTVSAVNTLSLEVYTYTEENHVKRVEKRETAAGSSVTQLSVTETWLAGAPNAFAAGRLKMEQAVNGVQTHYTYAPTTDHGALYSVTAETRINGEPVPGQSTRRVSYITAEGNTAREENLVLLPTGEWRQTGGASYSYDLLNRRVETVRDNGRTSSRALTCTGEPLWEVDEDGVRTDYAYNTARQLIETTRSEINDGTDVVTPETITAYERDAAGQIISATTHIGPMRTTEETAYDLLGRVTRKTDVLGRVTTTSYSEDGLTATTTTPSGATLVNTYNTDGSIAHESGTGQRELYHIYDFIRGLRHT
;
A
#
# COMPACT_ATOMS: atom_id res chain seq x y z
N GLY A 1 35.26 18.36 34.49
CA GLY A 1 35.54 19.26 33.40
C GLY A 1 34.50 19.08 32.30
N PRO A 2 34.03 20.13 31.64
CA PRO A 2 32.92 20.02 30.72
C PRO A 2 33.33 19.32 29.42
N ALA A 3 32.55 18.35 28.98
CA ALA A 3 32.68 17.72 27.68
C ALA A 3 32.19 18.70 26.60
N SER A 4 33.08 18.96 25.64
CA SER A 4 32.86 19.87 24.52
C SER A 4 31.79 19.30 23.58
N ALA A 5 30.77 20.10 23.31
CA ALA A 5 29.87 19.91 22.19
C ALA A 5 30.68 20.04 20.89
N ILE A 6 30.61 19.04 20.01
CA ILE A 6 31.10 19.16 18.65
C ILE A 6 30.06 19.94 17.86
N SER A 7 30.30 21.23 17.73
CA SER A 7 29.64 22.10 16.76
C SER A 7 30.39 21.96 15.45
N ILE A 8 29.77 21.44 14.43
CA ILE A 8 30.25 21.54 13.05
C ILE A 8 29.79 22.88 12.51
N THR A 9 30.62 23.90 12.62
CA THR A 9 30.49 25.14 11.86
C THR A 9 31.16 24.93 10.50
N PRO A 10 30.57 25.39 9.40
CA PRO A 10 31.29 25.47 8.11
C PRO A 10 32.43 26.47 8.21
N ASP A 11 33.57 26.11 7.65
CA ASP A 11 34.77 26.96 7.58
C ASP A 11 34.51 28.11 6.61
N GLU A 12 34.37 29.32 7.15
CA GLU A 12 34.34 30.58 6.38
C GLU A 12 35.76 30.99 6.05
N ASN A 13 36.37 30.43 5.02
CA ASN A 13 37.57 31.06 4.40
C ASN A 13 37.91 30.36 3.06
N ASP A 14 37.09 30.66 2.05
CA ASP A 14 37.57 30.67 0.67
C ASP A 14 36.88 31.82 -0.10
N PRO A 15 37.62 32.67 -0.81
CA PRO A 15 37.04 33.80 -1.54
C PRO A 15 36.31 33.30 -2.78
N PRO A 16 35.21 33.99 -3.20
CA PRO A 16 34.47 33.62 -4.38
C PRO A 16 35.33 33.80 -5.64
N GLN A 17 35.48 32.74 -6.40
CA GLN A 17 35.95 32.82 -7.78
C GLN A 17 34.82 33.39 -8.66
N GLU A 18 35.02 34.58 -9.17
CA GLU A 18 34.25 35.17 -10.25
C GLU A 18 34.41 34.30 -11.50
N CYS A 19 33.34 33.68 -11.95
CA CYS A 19 33.25 33.11 -13.30
C CYS A 19 32.61 34.12 -14.23
N ASP A 20 33.47 34.78 -15.02
CA ASP A 20 33.06 35.52 -16.22
C ASP A 20 32.52 34.53 -17.27
N CYS A 21 31.21 34.52 -17.47
CA CYS A 21 30.58 33.90 -18.63
C CYS A 21 29.78 34.94 -19.41
N ASP A 22 30.40 35.46 -20.45
CA ASP A 22 29.73 36.20 -21.50
C ASP A 22 28.79 35.25 -22.29
N CYS A 23 27.48 35.39 -22.04
CA CYS A 23 26.45 34.83 -22.91
C CYS A 23 25.68 35.95 -23.62
N PRO A 24 25.50 35.90 -24.93
CA PRO A 24 24.70 36.89 -25.63
C PRO A 24 23.19 36.76 -25.33
N PRO A 25 22.44 37.86 -25.39
CA PRO A 25 21.03 37.89 -25.02
C PRO A 25 20.15 37.14 -26.01
N CYS A 26 19.39 36.18 -25.51
CA CYS A 26 18.30 35.56 -26.28
C CYS A 26 17.14 36.53 -26.42
N SER A 27 16.80 36.91 -27.62
CA SER A 27 15.62 37.69 -27.95
C SER A 27 14.36 36.83 -27.78
N CYS A 28 13.52 37.18 -26.82
CA CYS A 28 12.15 36.65 -26.74
C CYS A 28 11.29 37.33 -27.82
N ASN A 29 10.85 36.62 -28.81
CA ASN A 29 9.72 37.01 -29.63
C ASN A 29 8.43 36.50 -28.94
N SER A 30 7.66 37.45 -28.45
CA SER A 30 6.26 37.29 -28.19
C SER A 30 5.53 37.16 -29.52
N ASP A 31 4.75 36.12 -29.69
CA ASP A 31 3.52 35.96 -30.43
C ASP A 31 3.41 34.50 -30.92
N GLY A 32 2.53 33.76 -30.26
CA GLY A 32 2.17 32.40 -30.65
C GLY A 32 0.96 31.95 -29.90
N GLU A 33 -0.22 32.25 -30.41
CA GLU A 33 -1.46 31.62 -30.04
C GLU A 33 -1.30 30.09 -30.04
N THR A 34 -1.36 29.48 -28.90
CA THR A 34 -1.50 28.02 -28.78
C THR A 34 -2.96 27.64 -28.91
N THR A 35 -3.37 27.29 -30.11
CA THR A 35 -4.55 26.44 -30.29
C THR A 35 -4.31 25.11 -29.60
N PRO A 36 -5.31 24.54 -28.89
CA PRO A 36 -5.18 23.20 -28.30
C PRO A 36 -4.94 22.21 -29.45
N GLY A 37 -3.76 21.63 -29.47
CA GLY A 37 -3.37 20.64 -30.47
C GLY A 37 -4.30 19.43 -30.38
N GLY A 38 -4.97 19.15 -31.46
CA GLY A 38 -5.75 17.94 -31.62
C GLY A 38 -4.87 16.73 -31.39
N VAL A 39 -5.43 15.71 -30.75
CA VAL A 39 -4.89 14.36 -30.66
C VAL A 39 -4.40 13.95 -32.05
N PRO A 40 -3.12 13.58 -32.21
CA PRO A 40 -2.70 13.04 -33.50
C PRO A 40 -3.49 11.76 -33.74
N SER A 41 -4.35 11.77 -34.73
CA SER A 41 -4.98 10.56 -35.24
C SER A 41 -3.88 9.68 -35.82
N SER A 42 -3.29 8.82 -35.01
CA SER A 42 -2.50 7.74 -35.51
C SER A 42 -3.45 6.79 -36.22
N SER A 43 -3.43 6.84 -37.56
CA SER A 43 -4.05 5.85 -38.43
C SER A 43 -3.25 4.55 -38.36
N SER A 44 -3.21 3.94 -37.16
CA SER A 44 -2.74 2.57 -37.02
C SER A 44 -3.93 1.66 -37.31
N ALA A 45 -3.74 0.75 -38.24
CA ALA A 45 -4.69 -0.31 -38.54
C ALA A 45 -5.13 -0.98 -37.23
N PRO A 46 -6.40 -1.45 -37.13
CA PRO A 46 -6.86 -2.12 -35.94
C PRO A 46 -5.96 -3.30 -35.63
N VAL A 47 -5.30 -3.25 -34.48
CA VAL A 47 -4.50 -4.37 -34.00
C VAL A 47 -5.48 -5.38 -33.44
N SER A 48 -5.92 -6.31 -34.30
CA SER A 48 -6.64 -7.50 -33.90
C SER A 48 -5.64 -8.48 -33.34
N GLY A 49 -5.67 -8.73 -32.01
CA GLY A 49 -4.82 -9.75 -31.46
C GLY A 49 -4.38 -9.52 -30.00
N ARG A 50 -3.84 -10.55 -29.35
CA ARG A 50 -3.11 -10.40 -28.10
C ARG A 50 -2.03 -9.35 -28.32
N SER A 51 -2.18 -8.21 -27.67
CA SER A 51 -1.12 -7.20 -27.69
C SER A 51 -0.20 -7.45 -26.52
N SER A 52 1.10 -7.44 -26.77
CA SER A 52 2.09 -7.49 -25.69
C SER A 52 1.91 -6.31 -24.75
N LEU A 53 2.32 -6.47 -23.51
CA LEU A 53 2.41 -5.37 -22.55
C LEU A 53 3.19 -4.18 -23.14
N ARG A 54 4.17 -4.43 -24.01
CA ARG A 54 4.93 -3.42 -24.75
C ARG A 54 4.04 -2.51 -25.59
N HIS A 55 3.07 -3.05 -26.33
CA HIS A 55 2.16 -2.26 -27.16
C HIS A 55 1.21 -1.39 -26.32
N PHE A 56 0.85 -1.85 -25.13
CA PHE A 56 0.05 -1.04 -24.21
C PHE A 56 0.78 0.24 -23.81
N PHE A 57 2.06 0.12 -23.44
CA PHE A 57 2.84 1.26 -22.93
C PHE A 57 3.38 2.17 -24.02
N SER A 58 3.67 1.67 -25.22
CA SER A 58 4.06 2.53 -26.34
C SER A 58 2.99 3.56 -26.70
N ASN A 59 1.70 3.24 -26.46
CA ASN A 59 0.62 4.17 -26.72
C ASN A 59 0.41 5.21 -25.60
N LEU A 60 0.92 4.96 -24.38
CA LEU A 60 0.87 5.94 -23.27
C LEU A 60 1.93 7.04 -23.41
N THR A 61 2.99 6.81 -24.17
CA THR A 61 4.12 7.75 -24.30
C THR A 61 4.00 8.72 -25.45
N THR A 62 3.12 8.49 -26.41
CA THR A 62 3.01 9.32 -27.63
C THR A 62 2.23 10.63 -27.43
N THR A 63 1.72 10.93 -26.25
CA THR A 63 0.87 12.10 -26.02
C THR A 63 1.56 13.31 -25.38
N SER A 64 2.87 13.26 -25.12
CA SER A 64 3.57 14.43 -24.58
C SER A 64 4.59 14.96 -25.57
N GLY A 65 4.17 15.96 -26.34
CA GLY A 65 5.11 16.74 -27.15
C GLY A 65 6.18 17.40 -26.29
N GLY A 66 7.44 17.16 -26.63
CA GLY A 66 8.60 17.96 -26.26
C GLY A 66 9.00 17.96 -24.80
N SER A 67 9.88 17.12 -24.46
CA SER A 67 10.84 17.01 -23.37
C SER A 67 10.84 15.73 -22.54
N GLY A 68 10.22 14.66 -22.99
CA GLY A 68 10.44 13.30 -22.45
C GLY A 68 10.23 13.07 -20.95
N VAL A 69 9.78 14.06 -20.21
CA VAL A 69 9.50 13.98 -18.78
C VAL A 69 8.01 14.19 -18.58
N MET A 70 7.30 13.13 -18.25
CA MET A 70 5.93 13.26 -17.79
C MET A 70 5.95 13.99 -16.44
N ARG A 71 5.40 15.19 -16.42
CA ARG A 71 5.09 15.88 -15.17
C ARG A 71 3.69 15.47 -14.76
N GLN A 72 3.53 14.99 -13.53
CA GLN A 72 2.23 14.99 -12.88
C GLN A 72 1.86 16.45 -12.66
N SER A 73 1.22 17.03 -13.63
CA SER A 73 0.55 18.29 -13.39
C SER A 73 -0.71 17.95 -12.60
N SER A 74 -0.60 17.82 -11.28
CA SER A 74 -1.76 18.00 -10.46
C SER A 74 -2.10 19.48 -10.60
N VAL A 75 -3.00 19.84 -11.52
CA VAL A 75 -3.60 21.17 -11.42
C VAL A 75 -4.25 21.14 -10.05
N ASN A 76 -3.60 21.88 -9.12
CA ASN A 76 -4.16 22.17 -7.83
C ASN A 76 -4.21 21.01 -6.82
N GLY A 77 -3.31 20.02 -6.87
CA GLY A 77 -3.33 18.90 -5.93
C GLY A 77 -4.61 18.07 -5.97
N MET A 78 -5.35 18.10 -7.09
CA MET A 78 -6.71 17.55 -7.20
C MET A 78 -6.80 16.38 -8.18
N ALA A 79 -5.76 15.54 -8.23
CA ALA A 79 -5.84 14.27 -8.92
C ALA A 79 -6.70 13.28 -8.11
N TRP A 80 -7.49 12.48 -8.79
CA TRP A 80 -8.23 11.38 -8.19
C TRP A 80 -8.05 10.09 -8.99
N SER A 81 -8.19 8.96 -8.32
CA SER A 81 -8.16 7.64 -8.95
C SER A 81 -9.24 6.75 -8.34
N ALA A 82 -9.81 5.87 -9.16
CA ALA A 82 -10.73 4.84 -8.72
C ALA A 82 -10.17 3.47 -9.13
N GLN A 83 -10.12 2.54 -8.19
CA GLN A 83 -9.74 1.15 -8.46
C GLN A 83 -10.98 0.34 -8.78
N PHE A 84 -10.99 -0.33 -9.93
CA PHE A 84 -12.12 -1.14 -10.40
C PHE A 84 -12.00 -2.61 -10.10
N GLY A 85 -10.86 -3.09 -9.75
CA GLY A 85 -10.64 -4.48 -9.46
C GLY A 85 -9.16 -4.76 -9.32
N ALA A 86 -8.86 -5.65 -8.40
CA ALA A 86 -7.53 -6.16 -8.27
C ALA A 86 -7.56 -7.61 -8.70
N PHE A 87 -6.85 -7.91 -9.77
CA PHE A 87 -6.48 -9.27 -10.05
C PHE A 87 -5.43 -9.68 -9.03
N ARG A 88 -5.73 -10.72 -8.26
CA ARG A 88 -4.76 -11.20 -7.28
C ARG A 88 -3.61 -11.85 -8.01
N GLY A 89 -2.43 -11.26 -7.92
CA GLY A 89 -1.22 -11.92 -8.33
C GLY A 89 -1.03 -13.19 -7.52
N ILE A 90 -0.64 -14.26 -8.15
CA ILE A 90 -0.41 -15.52 -7.46
C ILE A 90 0.93 -15.48 -6.78
N SER A 91 0.94 -15.85 -5.51
CA SER A 91 2.13 -15.87 -4.68
C SER A 91 3.24 -16.84 -5.15
N HIS A 92 2.96 -17.72 -6.08
CA HIS A 92 3.92 -18.69 -6.63
C HIS A 92 4.46 -18.34 -8.03
N MET A 93 3.91 -17.29 -8.66
CA MET A 93 4.42 -16.82 -9.94
C MET A 93 5.17 -15.51 -9.74
N PRO A 94 6.26 -15.28 -10.46
CA PRO A 94 7.04 -14.05 -10.36
C PRO A 94 6.31 -12.81 -10.91
N ALA A 95 5.13 -12.99 -11.48
CA ALA A 95 4.40 -11.96 -12.19
C ALA A 95 3.79 -10.86 -11.32
N GLY A 96 3.65 -11.06 -10.00
CA GLY A 96 3.07 -10.05 -9.11
C GLY A 96 1.55 -9.87 -9.30
N ARG A 97 1.02 -8.84 -8.65
CA ARG A 97 -0.40 -8.48 -8.68
C ARG A 97 -0.69 -7.54 -9.85
N LEU A 98 -1.74 -7.82 -10.62
CA LEU A 98 -2.28 -6.93 -11.61
C LEU A 98 -3.43 -6.12 -11.01
N GLU A 99 -3.32 -4.80 -11.06
CA GLU A 99 -4.37 -3.88 -10.65
C GLU A 99 -4.84 -3.07 -11.87
N ILE A 100 -6.15 -2.97 -12.02
CA ILE A 100 -6.79 -2.12 -13.01
C ILE A 100 -7.31 -0.89 -12.26
N SER A 101 -6.91 0.29 -12.70
CA SER A 101 -7.39 1.54 -12.15
C SER A 101 -7.75 2.52 -13.27
N ALA A 102 -8.75 3.36 -13.05
CA ALA A 102 -8.96 4.55 -13.83
C ALA A 102 -8.59 5.77 -13.00
N HIS A 103 -7.96 6.73 -13.60
CA HIS A 103 -7.60 7.99 -12.96
C HIS A 103 -7.75 9.14 -13.93
N ARG A 104 -8.00 10.30 -13.36
CA ARG A 104 -7.99 11.55 -14.11
C ARG A 104 -6.64 12.22 -13.92
N SER A 105 -5.85 12.25 -14.98
CA SER A 105 -4.78 13.23 -15.15
C SER A 105 -5.13 14.07 -16.35
N PHE A 106 -5.61 15.27 -16.16
CA PHE A 106 -5.78 16.34 -17.18
C PHE A 106 -6.29 15.95 -18.59
N SER A 107 -6.59 14.70 -18.88
CA SER A 107 -7.19 14.32 -20.15
C SER A 107 -8.71 14.43 -20.04
N PRO A 108 -9.38 15.13 -20.94
CA PRO A 108 -10.84 15.15 -21.02
C PRO A 108 -11.43 13.77 -21.35
N ASP A 109 -10.62 12.81 -21.79
CA ASP A 109 -11.06 11.47 -22.24
C ASP A 109 -11.17 10.44 -21.11
N LEU A 110 -11.60 10.84 -19.94
CA LEU A 110 -11.85 9.93 -18.80
C LEU A 110 -12.88 8.84 -19.07
N PHE A 111 -13.72 9.05 -20.08
CA PHE A 111 -14.77 8.13 -20.48
C PHE A 111 -14.33 7.15 -21.57
N SER A 112 -13.09 7.24 -21.99
CA SER A 112 -12.47 6.27 -22.89
C SER A 112 -11.79 5.16 -22.09
N PRO A 113 -11.91 3.89 -22.48
CA PRO A 113 -11.08 2.81 -21.93
C PRO A 113 -9.58 3.06 -21.99
N ALA A 114 -9.12 4.04 -22.74
CA ALA A 114 -7.72 4.52 -22.76
C ALA A 114 -7.27 5.13 -21.41
N GLY A 115 -8.20 5.51 -20.53
CA GLY A 115 -7.92 5.97 -19.16
C GLY A 115 -7.66 4.86 -18.14
N LEU A 116 -7.72 3.58 -18.53
CA LEU A 116 -7.40 2.47 -17.66
C LEU A 116 -5.88 2.31 -17.53
N ALA A 117 -5.40 2.26 -16.30
CA ALA A 117 -4.00 1.97 -15.98
C ALA A 117 -3.86 0.57 -15.38
N LEU A 118 -2.78 -0.11 -15.75
CA LEU A 118 -2.41 -1.41 -15.23
C LEU A 118 -1.22 -1.27 -14.28
N ARG A 119 -1.33 -1.86 -13.08
CA ARG A 119 -0.22 -2.01 -12.15
C ARG A 119 0.28 -3.45 -12.15
N HIS A 120 1.50 -3.62 -12.64
CA HIS A 120 2.19 -4.90 -12.64
C HIS A 120 3.69 -4.63 -12.85
N PRO A 121 4.64 -5.41 -12.30
CA PRO A 121 6.07 -5.19 -12.53
C PRO A 121 6.45 -5.10 -14.01
N LEU A 122 5.90 -5.96 -14.85
CA LEU A 122 6.12 -5.94 -16.30
C LEU A 122 5.33 -4.84 -17.04
N ALA A 123 4.43 -4.15 -16.35
CA ALA A 123 3.63 -3.05 -16.85
C ALA A 123 4.23 -1.67 -16.50
N THR A 124 5.35 -1.64 -15.81
CA THR A 124 6.09 -0.42 -15.53
C THR A 124 6.84 0.06 -16.79
N PHE A 125 7.10 1.34 -16.85
CA PHE A 125 7.68 1.97 -18.03
C PHE A 125 8.64 3.08 -17.61
N LEU A 126 9.77 3.18 -18.32
CA LEU A 126 10.71 4.28 -18.14
C LEU A 126 10.53 5.30 -19.27
N ALA A 127 9.99 6.46 -18.96
CA ALA A 127 9.87 7.56 -19.93
C ALA A 127 11.25 8.13 -20.22
N LEU A 128 11.69 7.96 -21.47
CA LEU A 128 12.96 8.46 -21.96
C LEU A 128 12.76 9.79 -22.70
N PRO A 129 13.73 10.72 -22.64
CA PRO A 129 13.70 11.95 -23.41
C PRO A 129 13.84 11.67 -24.91
N GLU A 130 13.27 12.54 -25.73
CA GLU A 130 13.50 12.52 -27.16
C GLU A 130 15.00 12.75 -27.46
N GLY A 131 15.61 11.86 -28.26
CA GLY A 131 17.02 11.94 -28.60
C GLY A 131 17.96 11.11 -27.73
N GLY A 132 17.41 10.31 -26.82
CA GLY A 132 18.15 9.38 -25.96
C GLY A 132 18.60 9.98 -24.64
N MET A 133 19.24 9.14 -23.82
CA MET A 133 19.74 9.54 -22.50
C MET A 133 21.11 10.17 -22.58
N ALA A 134 21.25 11.35 -22.02
CA ALA A 134 22.52 12.04 -21.80
C ALA A 134 22.71 12.35 -20.30
N PRO A 135 23.94 12.62 -19.85
CA PRO A 135 24.17 13.10 -18.49
C PRO A 135 23.28 14.30 -18.14
N ASN A 136 22.85 14.38 -16.88
CA ASN A 136 21.92 15.39 -16.36
C ASN A 136 20.50 15.34 -16.95
N THR A 137 20.12 14.25 -17.57
CA THR A 137 18.76 14.06 -18.11
C THR A 137 17.82 13.54 -17.04
N LEU A 138 16.60 14.05 -17.04
CA LEU A 138 15.50 13.52 -16.21
C LEU A 138 14.81 12.38 -16.97
N VAL A 139 14.57 11.30 -16.25
CA VAL A 139 13.73 10.18 -16.68
C VAL A 139 12.64 9.96 -15.65
N ALA A 140 11.49 9.46 -16.09
CA ALA A 140 10.39 9.13 -15.19
C ALA A 140 10.10 7.63 -15.25
N LEU A 141 10.14 6.98 -14.09
CA LEU A 141 9.68 5.61 -13.92
C LEU A 141 8.18 5.65 -13.65
N LEU A 142 7.39 5.07 -14.52
CA LEU A 142 5.93 5.00 -14.41
C LEU A 142 5.50 3.62 -13.90
N ASP A 143 4.62 3.62 -12.89
CA ASP A 143 3.97 2.44 -12.34
C ASP A 143 2.47 2.71 -12.23
N GLY A 144 1.72 2.27 -13.21
CA GLY A 144 0.30 2.57 -13.34
C GLY A 144 0.06 4.09 -13.47
N ALA A 145 -0.63 4.66 -12.46
CA ALA A 145 -0.91 6.10 -12.39
C ALA A 145 0.18 6.91 -11.69
N SER A 146 1.14 6.23 -11.06
CA SER A 146 2.21 6.85 -10.28
C SER A 146 3.48 6.96 -11.12
N TYR A 147 4.32 7.96 -10.83
CA TYR A 147 5.65 8.03 -11.41
C TYR A 147 6.65 8.57 -10.40
N THR A 148 7.92 8.23 -10.63
CA THR A 148 9.05 8.77 -9.87
C THR A 148 10.07 9.32 -10.85
N ASN A 149 10.48 10.56 -10.64
CA ASN A 149 11.51 11.19 -11.46
C ASN A 149 12.91 10.82 -10.97
N TYR A 150 13.81 10.59 -11.89
CA TYR A 150 15.23 10.35 -11.65
C TYR A 150 16.08 11.23 -12.55
N MET A 151 17.19 11.69 -12.04
CA MET A 151 18.21 12.42 -12.80
C MET A 151 19.44 11.54 -12.97
N LEU A 152 19.93 11.42 -14.19
CA LEU A 152 21.19 10.77 -14.48
C LEU A 152 22.34 11.72 -14.10
N ASP A 153 23.35 11.21 -13.40
CA ASP A 153 24.52 11.99 -12.99
C ASP A 153 25.35 12.51 -14.19
N GLY A 154 26.23 13.47 -13.92
CA GLY A 154 27.10 14.05 -14.95
C GLY A 154 28.11 13.07 -15.58
N THR A 155 28.28 11.90 -14.98
CA THR A 155 29.16 10.82 -15.50
C THR A 155 28.42 9.78 -16.34
N GLY A 156 27.09 9.79 -16.31
CA GLY A 156 26.25 8.80 -17.01
C GLY A 156 26.28 7.41 -16.37
N SER A 157 26.58 7.31 -15.09
CA SER A 157 26.75 6.03 -14.39
C SER A 157 25.78 5.77 -13.25
N ALA A 158 25.08 6.79 -12.76
CA ALA A 158 24.15 6.65 -11.64
C ALA A 158 22.89 7.50 -11.83
N PHE A 159 21.76 7.01 -11.31
CA PHE A 159 20.49 7.71 -11.27
C PHE A 159 20.14 8.12 -9.83
N PHE A 160 19.72 9.36 -9.68
CA PHE A 160 19.29 9.92 -8.40
C PHE A 160 17.80 10.25 -8.45
N PRO A 161 17.01 9.81 -7.47
CA PRO A 161 15.60 10.17 -7.41
C PRO A 161 15.45 11.68 -7.20
N VAL A 162 14.50 12.29 -7.90
CA VAL A 162 14.19 13.73 -7.85
C VAL A 162 12.69 13.89 -7.61
N GLY A 163 12.31 14.65 -6.60
CA GLY A 163 10.91 14.98 -6.33
C GLY A 163 10.42 14.59 -4.94
N ALA A 164 9.22 15.06 -4.63
CA ALA A 164 8.61 15.02 -3.30
C ALA A 164 8.01 13.67 -2.90
N SER A 165 8.05 12.67 -3.71
CA SER A 165 7.30 11.41 -3.54
C SER A 165 7.82 10.50 -2.45
N GLY A 166 8.28 11.04 -1.33
CA GLY A 166 8.64 10.23 -0.18
C GLY A 166 9.81 9.26 -0.42
N ILE A 167 9.91 8.25 0.40
CA ILE A 167 10.95 7.22 0.33
C ILE A 167 10.76 6.41 -0.97
N THR A 168 11.62 6.65 -1.97
CA THR A 168 11.67 5.76 -3.11
C THR A 168 12.52 4.55 -2.77
N THR A 169 11.89 3.37 -2.81
CA THR A 169 12.58 2.09 -2.59
C THR A 169 13.13 1.51 -3.87
N THR A 170 13.01 2.22 -4.98
CA THR A 170 13.46 1.78 -6.30
C THR A 170 14.78 2.45 -6.64
N ILE A 171 15.77 1.67 -7.06
CA ILE A 171 17.11 2.12 -7.44
C ILE A 171 17.31 1.81 -8.92
N LEU A 172 17.64 2.84 -9.73
CA LEU A 172 17.94 2.67 -11.14
C LEU A 172 19.44 2.56 -11.39
N ALA A 173 19.83 1.61 -12.23
CA ALA A 173 21.21 1.44 -12.67
C ALA A 173 21.31 0.98 -14.12
N PRO A 174 22.21 1.54 -14.96
CA PRO A 174 22.48 1.02 -16.28
C PRO A 174 23.24 -0.31 -16.16
N VAL A 175 22.82 -1.33 -16.93
CA VAL A 175 23.39 -2.68 -16.89
C VAL A 175 23.53 -3.29 -18.29
N PRO A 176 24.53 -4.16 -18.53
CA PRO A 176 24.75 -4.74 -19.84
C PRO A 176 23.81 -5.91 -20.18
N ALA A 177 23.18 -6.53 -19.19
CA ALA A 177 22.33 -7.72 -19.38
C ALA A 177 21.19 -7.77 -18.36
N MET A 178 20.11 -8.51 -18.70
CA MET A 178 19.02 -8.84 -17.79
C MET A 178 19.44 -9.97 -16.84
N SER A 179 20.32 -9.67 -15.90
CA SER A 179 20.80 -10.59 -14.88
C SER A 179 20.82 -9.89 -13.53
N ARG A 180 20.62 -10.66 -12.47
CA ARG A 180 20.74 -10.17 -11.09
C ARG A 180 22.19 -9.83 -10.76
N GLU A 181 23.15 -10.58 -11.33
CA GLU A 181 24.58 -10.40 -11.13
C GLU A 181 25.18 -9.33 -12.05
N ALA A 182 24.39 -8.78 -12.99
CA ALA A 182 24.90 -7.75 -13.89
C ALA A 182 25.38 -6.53 -13.10
N GLU A 183 26.65 -6.19 -13.24
CA GLU A 183 27.23 -5.00 -12.62
C GLU A 183 26.77 -3.73 -13.32
N ALA A 184 26.60 -2.66 -12.53
CA ALA A 184 26.30 -1.35 -13.09
C ALA A 184 27.48 -0.90 -13.98
N CYS A 185 27.16 -0.32 -15.13
CA CYS A 185 28.12 0.14 -16.12
C CYS A 185 27.74 1.53 -16.64
N ASN A 186 28.61 2.14 -17.45
CA ASN A 186 28.27 3.39 -18.11
C ASN A 186 27.21 3.17 -19.20
N LEU A 187 26.42 4.19 -19.50
CA LEU A 187 25.37 4.13 -20.52
C LEU A 187 25.82 3.60 -21.88
N GLU A 188 27.05 3.91 -22.30
CA GLU A 188 27.61 3.43 -23.57
C GLU A 188 27.80 1.89 -23.60
N GLN A 189 27.89 1.25 -22.46
CA GLN A 189 28.07 -0.20 -22.30
C GLN A 189 26.77 -0.90 -21.91
N ALA A 190 25.76 -0.14 -21.53
CA ALA A 190 24.49 -0.67 -21.06
C ALA A 190 23.57 -1.06 -22.21
N ALA A 191 22.87 -2.17 -22.03
CA ALA A 191 21.74 -2.56 -22.88
C ALA A 191 20.40 -2.22 -22.22
N PHE A 192 20.37 -2.16 -20.89
CA PHE A 192 19.16 -1.97 -20.09
C PHE A 192 19.37 -0.99 -18.95
N ILE A 193 18.27 -0.41 -18.46
CA ILE A 193 18.20 0.19 -17.14
C ILE A 193 17.51 -0.81 -16.21
N ARG A 194 18.20 -1.20 -15.15
CA ARG A 194 17.64 -2.03 -14.10
C ARG A 194 17.04 -1.15 -13.00
N ALA A 195 15.76 -1.36 -12.70
CA ALA A 195 15.12 -0.82 -11.52
C ALA A 195 15.06 -1.89 -10.42
N SER A 196 15.77 -1.70 -9.33
CA SER A 196 15.82 -2.61 -8.19
C SER A 196 14.88 -2.13 -7.09
N TYR A 197 13.99 -3.02 -6.63
CA TYR A 197 13.00 -2.73 -5.59
C TYR A 197 13.48 -3.21 -4.22
N ALA A 198 13.02 -2.54 -3.17
CA ALA A 198 13.34 -2.88 -1.78
C ALA A 198 13.03 -4.35 -1.42
N GLY A 199 11.98 -4.92 -2.02
CA GLY A 199 11.63 -6.33 -1.87
C GLY A 199 12.56 -7.33 -2.54
N GLY A 200 13.63 -6.87 -3.21
CA GLY A 200 14.65 -7.70 -3.87
C GLY A 200 14.35 -8.11 -5.30
N GLY A 201 13.23 -7.65 -5.88
CA GLY A 201 12.95 -7.81 -7.30
C GLY A 201 13.63 -6.74 -8.15
N SER A 202 13.74 -6.97 -9.47
CA SER A 202 14.28 -6.00 -10.43
C SER A 202 13.51 -6.04 -11.73
N VAL A 203 13.29 -4.87 -12.33
CA VAL A 203 12.69 -4.73 -13.66
C VAL A 203 13.74 -4.14 -14.61
N PHE A 204 13.75 -4.60 -15.85
CA PHE A 204 14.72 -4.19 -16.85
C PHE A 204 14.02 -3.45 -17.98
N TYR A 205 14.46 -2.25 -18.25
CA TYR A 205 13.92 -1.39 -19.29
C TYR A 205 14.92 -1.26 -20.44
N SER A 206 14.43 -1.35 -21.67
CA SER A 206 15.24 -1.07 -22.85
C SER A 206 15.71 0.39 -22.84
N LEU A 207 16.99 0.60 -23.07
CA LEU A 207 17.58 1.94 -23.24
C LEU A 207 17.05 2.69 -24.46
N SER A 208 16.58 1.98 -25.49
CA SER A 208 16.09 2.58 -26.72
C SER A 208 14.62 2.96 -26.67
N THR A 209 13.79 2.20 -25.94
CA THR A 209 12.33 2.36 -25.94
C THR A 209 11.76 2.72 -24.58
N GLY A 210 12.49 2.53 -23.51
CA GLY A 210 11.99 2.63 -22.13
C GLY A 210 11.00 1.54 -21.72
N GLN A 211 10.73 0.58 -22.61
CA GLN A 211 9.79 -0.50 -22.33
C GLN A 211 10.40 -1.56 -21.42
N CYS A 212 9.56 -2.18 -20.59
CA CYS A 212 9.97 -3.31 -19.80
C CYS A 212 10.28 -4.51 -20.70
N GLU A 213 11.47 -5.07 -20.55
CA GLU A 213 11.93 -6.26 -21.26
C GLU A 213 11.86 -7.52 -20.43
N GLY A 214 11.88 -7.37 -19.11
CA GLY A 214 11.79 -8.49 -18.19
C GLY A 214 11.78 -8.06 -16.74
N TYR A 215 11.44 -9.01 -15.89
CA TYR A 215 11.38 -8.86 -14.45
C TYR A 215 12.08 -10.05 -13.78
N ILE A 216 12.94 -9.74 -12.80
CA ILE A 216 13.51 -10.75 -11.92
C ILE A 216 12.83 -10.62 -10.55
N SER A 217 12.20 -11.70 -10.08
CA SER A 217 11.60 -11.75 -8.74
C SER A 217 12.66 -11.65 -7.63
N ALA A 218 12.25 -11.38 -6.40
CA ALA A 218 13.12 -11.41 -5.23
C ALA A 218 13.88 -12.75 -5.11
N GLY A 219 13.28 -13.84 -5.55
CA GLY A 219 13.90 -15.17 -5.61
C GLY A 219 14.84 -15.40 -6.79
N GLY A 220 15.05 -14.41 -7.66
CA GLY A 220 15.96 -14.51 -8.81
C GLY A 220 15.37 -15.18 -10.06
N TYR A 221 14.07 -15.46 -10.09
CA TYR A 221 13.41 -15.98 -11.27
C TYR A 221 13.21 -14.86 -12.30
N LEU A 222 13.77 -15.02 -13.49
CA LEU A 222 13.56 -14.10 -14.61
C LEU A 222 12.31 -14.51 -15.38
N MET A 223 11.39 -13.57 -15.56
CA MET A 223 10.30 -13.64 -16.54
C MET A 223 10.47 -12.54 -17.54
N THR A 224 10.63 -12.89 -18.81
CA THR A 224 10.67 -11.92 -19.91
C THR A 224 9.27 -11.41 -20.22
N ALA A 225 9.16 -10.24 -20.84
CA ALA A 225 7.87 -9.70 -21.27
C ALA A 225 7.14 -10.68 -22.22
N SER A 226 7.88 -11.39 -23.07
CA SER A 226 7.32 -12.38 -23.98
C SER A 226 6.79 -13.64 -23.27
N GLU A 227 7.48 -14.10 -22.21
CA GLU A 227 6.99 -15.24 -21.43
C GLU A 227 5.75 -14.89 -20.63
N ALA A 228 5.64 -13.63 -20.16
CA ALA A 228 4.47 -13.16 -19.43
C ALA A 228 3.18 -13.22 -20.25
N GLU A 229 3.28 -13.13 -21.59
CA GLU A 229 2.13 -13.21 -22.49
C GLU A 229 1.40 -14.57 -22.42
N ASN A 230 2.07 -15.63 -21.96
CA ASN A 230 1.45 -16.93 -21.72
C ASN A 230 0.48 -16.94 -20.50
N TYR A 231 0.60 -15.96 -19.62
CA TYR A 231 -0.16 -15.91 -18.38
C TYR A 231 -1.07 -14.67 -18.29
N LEU A 232 -0.78 -13.66 -19.09
CA LEU A 232 -1.48 -12.38 -19.09
C LEU A 232 -1.68 -11.94 -20.55
N ALA A 233 -2.92 -11.69 -20.94
CA ALA A 233 -3.24 -11.18 -22.25
C ALA A 233 -4.06 -9.90 -22.15
N ILE A 234 -3.72 -8.92 -23.00
CA ILE A 234 -4.47 -7.70 -23.20
C ILE A 234 -4.96 -7.69 -24.65
N VAL A 235 -6.26 -7.82 -24.82
CA VAL A 235 -6.88 -7.74 -26.15
C VAL A 235 -7.39 -6.33 -26.39
N ARG A 236 -7.08 -5.77 -27.54
CA ARG A 236 -7.47 -4.43 -27.93
C ARG A 236 -8.52 -4.46 -29.04
N GLY A 237 -9.46 -3.55 -28.96
CA GLY A 237 -10.41 -3.28 -30.01
C GLY A 237 -9.91 -2.23 -31.00
N GLU A 238 -10.84 -1.62 -31.70
CA GLU A 238 -10.57 -0.52 -32.62
C GLU A 238 -9.90 0.65 -31.91
N HIS A 239 -9.02 1.36 -32.60
CA HIS A 239 -8.26 2.50 -32.07
C HIS A 239 -7.32 2.17 -30.88
N GLY A 240 -6.96 0.89 -30.69
CA GLY A 240 -6.04 0.48 -29.61
C GLY A 240 -6.63 0.49 -28.21
N VAL A 241 -7.94 0.65 -28.09
CA VAL A 241 -8.66 0.66 -26.80
C VAL A 241 -8.65 -0.74 -26.17
N ILE A 242 -8.42 -0.83 -24.86
CA ILE A 242 -8.50 -2.11 -24.14
C ILE A 242 -9.91 -2.66 -24.24
N ARG A 243 -10.04 -3.89 -24.73
CA ARG A 243 -11.30 -4.61 -24.84
C ARG A 243 -11.40 -5.73 -23.82
N GLN A 244 -10.32 -6.47 -23.60
CA GLN A 244 -10.27 -7.56 -22.62
C GLN A 244 -8.89 -7.59 -21.95
N ILE A 245 -8.89 -7.94 -20.67
CA ILE A 245 -7.69 -8.24 -19.89
C ILE A 245 -7.92 -9.62 -19.28
N TRP A 246 -7.07 -10.56 -19.60
CA TRP A 246 -7.16 -11.92 -19.11
C TRP A 246 -5.90 -12.31 -18.35
N ASN A 247 -6.06 -13.07 -17.30
CA ASN A 247 -4.98 -13.83 -16.70
C ASN A 247 -5.47 -15.21 -16.25
N THR A 248 -4.54 -16.17 -16.18
CA THR A 248 -4.84 -17.56 -15.89
C THR A 248 -5.46 -17.81 -14.52
N TRP A 249 -5.42 -16.86 -13.62
CA TRP A 249 -5.77 -17.05 -12.21
C TRP A 249 -7.02 -16.32 -11.77
N ASP A 250 -7.15 -15.07 -12.17
CA ASP A 250 -8.27 -14.23 -11.78
C ASP A 250 -9.40 -14.27 -12.82
N GLY A 251 -9.09 -14.72 -14.05
CA GLY A 251 -10.02 -14.81 -15.14
C GLY A 251 -9.97 -13.65 -16.11
N LEU A 252 -11.11 -13.15 -16.53
CA LEU A 252 -11.26 -12.16 -17.59
C LEU A 252 -11.97 -10.91 -17.09
N ALA A 253 -11.39 -9.75 -17.34
CA ALA A 253 -12.06 -8.46 -17.32
C ALA A 253 -12.44 -8.08 -18.76
N ASP A 254 -13.72 -8.05 -19.06
CA ASP A 254 -14.28 -7.69 -20.37
C ASP A 254 -14.80 -6.25 -20.32
N VAL A 255 -14.22 -5.37 -21.15
CA VAL A 255 -14.51 -3.93 -21.18
C VAL A 255 -15.41 -3.62 -22.36
N LEU A 256 -16.61 -3.19 -22.09
CA LEU A 256 -17.65 -2.86 -23.09
C LEU A 256 -17.97 -1.37 -23.05
N PRO A 257 -17.87 -0.67 -24.17
CA PRO A 257 -18.40 0.70 -24.26
C PRO A 257 -19.93 0.70 -24.10
N LEU A 258 -20.45 1.73 -23.45
CA LEU A 258 -21.90 1.92 -23.23
C LEU A 258 -22.48 2.89 -24.25
N GLU A 259 -23.73 2.67 -24.64
CA GLU A 259 -24.52 3.64 -25.42
C GLU A 259 -24.73 4.90 -24.56
N GLY A 260 -24.25 6.05 -25.02
CA GLY A 260 -24.33 7.32 -24.29
C GLY A 260 -23.06 7.71 -23.56
N GLY A 261 -21.97 6.96 -23.73
CA GLY A 261 -20.66 7.24 -23.13
C GLY A 261 -20.38 6.43 -21.87
N GLY A 262 -19.10 6.22 -21.60
CA GLY A 262 -18.66 5.37 -20.51
C GLY A 262 -18.45 3.91 -20.93
N TYR A 263 -18.28 3.03 -19.94
CA TYR A 263 -18.02 1.60 -20.18
C TYR A 263 -18.45 0.73 -18.99
N ALA A 264 -18.67 -0.55 -19.29
CA ALA A 264 -18.82 -1.58 -18.26
C ALA A 264 -17.60 -2.50 -18.26
N ILE A 265 -17.13 -2.86 -17.08
CA ILE A 265 -16.09 -3.88 -16.87
C ILE A 265 -16.74 -5.08 -16.20
N SER A 266 -16.83 -6.18 -16.95
CA SER A 266 -17.41 -7.43 -16.45
C SER A 266 -16.29 -8.40 -16.09
N ILE A 267 -16.29 -8.89 -14.85
CA ILE A 267 -15.29 -9.81 -14.34
C ILE A 267 -15.84 -11.24 -14.37
N TYR A 268 -15.16 -12.11 -15.09
CA TYR A 268 -15.48 -13.52 -15.21
C TYR A 268 -14.39 -14.39 -14.57
N PRO A 269 -14.74 -15.33 -13.69
CA PRO A 269 -13.77 -16.24 -13.10
C PRO A 269 -13.15 -17.16 -14.17
N PRO A 270 -11.95 -17.73 -13.95
CA PRO A 270 -11.24 -18.55 -14.92
C PRO A 270 -12.06 -19.72 -15.49
N ALA A 271 -12.89 -20.35 -14.65
CA ALA A 271 -13.74 -21.47 -15.05
C ALA A 271 -14.82 -21.14 -16.10
N GLN A 272 -15.12 -19.86 -16.30
CA GLN A 272 -16.10 -19.37 -17.27
C GLN A 272 -15.44 -18.81 -18.54
N VAL A 273 -14.12 -18.84 -18.63
CA VAL A 273 -13.37 -18.22 -19.75
C VAL A 273 -12.81 -19.30 -20.65
N MET A 274 -13.05 -19.18 -21.95
CA MET A 274 -12.47 -20.04 -22.97
C MET A 274 -11.47 -19.23 -23.79
N GLU A 275 -10.27 -19.76 -23.92
CA GLU A 275 -9.23 -19.19 -24.75
C GLU A 275 -9.60 -19.29 -26.24
N PRO A 276 -9.33 -18.26 -27.03
CA PRO A 276 -9.61 -18.29 -28.45
C PRO A 276 -8.64 -19.26 -29.18
N GLU A 277 -9.14 -19.95 -30.21
CA GLU A 277 -8.31 -20.82 -31.07
C GLU A 277 -7.35 -20.02 -31.96
N GLU A 278 -7.73 -18.80 -32.33
CA GLU A 278 -6.90 -17.91 -33.16
C GLU A 278 -6.18 -16.89 -32.28
N GLU A 279 -4.89 -16.73 -32.48
CA GLU A 279 -4.12 -15.71 -31.79
C GLU A 279 -4.71 -14.33 -32.08
N GLY A 280 -5.10 -13.64 -30.99
CA GLY A 280 -5.64 -12.30 -31.08
C GLY A 280 -7.14 -12.17 -31.12
N ALA A 281 -7.87 -13.25 -31.21
CA ALA A 281 -9.31 -13.21 -31.09
C ALA A 281 -9.73 -12.93 -29.61
N LEU A 282 -10.96 -12.48 -29.44
CA LEU A 282 -11.53 -12.25 -28.12
C LEU A 282 -11.72 -13.58 -27.37
N PHE A 283 -11.43 -13.54 -26.06
CA PHE A 283 -11.85 -14.63 -25.17
C PHE A 283 -13.35 -14.71 -25.15
N THR A 284 -13.88 -15.92 -25.17
CA THR A 284 -15.30 -16.17 -25.04
C THR A 284 -15.63 -16.56 -23.60
N VAL A 285 -16.85 -16.27 -23.16
CA VAL A 285 -17.29 -16.50 -21.79
C VAL A 285 -18.58 -17.30 -21.77
N GLU A 286 -18.69 -18.22 -20.79
CA GLU A 286 -19.91 -18.96 -20.50
C GLU A 286 -20.47 -18.53 -19.14
N GLY A 287 -21.69 -18.01 -19.12
CA GLY A 287 -22.36 -17.62 -17.89
C GLY A 287 -22.44 -16.12 -17.65
N THR A 288 -22.80 -15.74 -16.42
CA THR A 288 -22.90 -14.37 -15.99
C THR A 288 -21.62 -13.92 -15.31
N PRO A 289 -21.18 -12.65 -15.50
CA PRO A 289 -19.99 -12.16 -14.80
C PRO A 289 -20.21 -12.21 -13.28
N ALA A 290 -19.19 -12.56 -12.56
CA ALA A 290 -19.22 -12.56 -11.09
C ALA A 290 -19.37 -11.14 -10.54
N LYS A 291 -18.78 -10.16 -11.21
CA LYS A 291 -18.80 -8.76 -10.79
C LYS A 291 -18.89 -7.83 -12.02
N ILE A 292 -19.61 -6.72 -11.89
CA ILE A 292 -19.72 -5.71 -12.93
C ILE A 292 -19.42 -4.34 -12.32
N PHE A 293 -18.51 -3.61 -12.95
CA PHE A 293 -18.33 -2.18 -12.72
C PHE A 293 -18.93 -1.41 -13.90
N THR A 294 -19.80 -0.48 -13.62
CA THR A 294 -20.39 0.41 -14.63
C THR A 294 -19.87 1.82 -14.39
N VAL A 295 -19.19 2.38 -15.38
CA VAL A 295 -18.63 3.73 -15.34
C VAL A 295 -19.40 4.59 -16.35
N THR A 296 -20.09 5.59 -15.85
CA THR A 296 -20.81 6.55 -16.67
C THR A 296 -20.41 7.97 -16.31
N GLY A 297 -20.39 8.86 -17.27
CA GLY A 297 -19.99 10.23 -17.05
C GLY A 297 -20.77 11.22 -17.88
N ASP A 298 -20.81 12.45 -17.39
CA ASP A 298 -21.38 13.59 -18.06
C ASP A 298 -20.38 14.75 -17.99
N GLU A 299 -19.74 15.05 -19.12
CA GLU A 299 -18.76 16.13 -19.20
C GLU A 299 -19.40 17.51 -19.00
N ALA A 300 -20.62 17.71 -19.46
CA ALA A 300 -21.33 18.98 -19.32
C ALA A 300 -21.67 19.26 -17.84
N LEU A 301 -21.97 18.22 -17.09
CA LEU A 301 -22.22 18.29 -15.64
C LEU A 301 -20.94 18.08 -14.81
N GLN A 302 -19.81 17.78 -15.45
CA GLN A 302 -18.56 17.43 -14.78
C GLN A 302 -18.76 16.36 -13.69
N THR A 303 -19.43 15.26 -14.07
CA THR A 303 -19.74 14.16 -13.15
C THR A 303 -19.28 12.82 -13.70
N LEU A 304 -18.90 11.93 -12.79
CA LEU A 304 -18.59 10.52 -13.06
C LEU A 304 -19.30 9.67 -12.01
N VAL A 305 -19.97 8.64 -12.45
CA VAL A 305 -20.62 7.67 -11.57
C VAL A 305 -20.06 6.30 -11.83
N ILE A 306 -19.63 5.63 -10.77
CA ILE A 306 -19.15 4.26 -10.78
C ILE A 306 -20.14 3.44 -9.94
N SER A 307 -20.76 2.44 -10.57
CA SER A 307 -21.60 1.46 -9.88
C SER A 307 -20.90 0.10 -9.88
N GLU A 308 -20.89 -0.56 -8.75
CA GLU A 308 -20.28 -1.86 -8.54
C GLU A 308 -21.35 -2.86 -8.09
N ARG A 309 -21.52 -3.94 -8.87
CA ARG A 309 -22.48 -5.00 -8.62
C ARG A 309 -21.77 -6.35 -8.52
N ASP A 310 -22.09 -7.10 -7.47
CA ASP A 310 -21.69 -8.49 -7.29
C ASP A 310 -22.87 -9.42 -7.65
N ASN A 311 -22.77 -10.11 -8.78
CA ASN A 311 -23.80 -11.02 -9.25
C ASN A 311 -23.81 -12.36 -8.51
N THR A 312 -22.85 -12.63 -7.63
CA THR A 312 -22.83 -13.81 -6.75
C THR A 312 -23.82 -13.64 -5.58
N LEU A 313 -24.31 -12.42 -5.35
CA LEU A 313 -25.21 -12.07 -4.27
C LEU A 313 -26.67 -11.98 -4.74
N PRO A 314 -27.64 -12.11 -3.82
CA PRO A 314 -29.04 -11.87 -4.12
C PRO A 314 -29.28 -10.48 -4.73
N ALA A 315 -30.21 -10.39 -5.66
CA ALA A 315 -30.59 -9.12 -6.31
C ALA A 315 -31.13 -8.05 -5.34
N THR A 316 -31.42 -8.43 -4.11
CA THR A 316 -31.85 -7.53 -3.02
C THR A 316 -30.70 -6.74 -2.40
N VAL A 317 -29.46 -7.16 -2.61
CA VAL A 317 -28.29 -6.41 -2.16
C VAL A 317 -28.05 -5.26 -3.14
N PRO A 318 -28.06 -4.00 -2.67
CA PRO A 318 -27.91 -2.85 -3.55
C PRO A 318 -26.49 -2.77 -4.12
N ASP A 319 -26.41 -2.20 -5.33
CA ASP A 319 -25.13 -1.85 -5.93
C ASP A 319 -24.45 -0.79 -5.06
N PHE A 320 -23.12 -0.87 -5.00
CA PHE A 320 -22.36 0.22 -4.41
C PHE A 320 -22.10 1.30 -5.45
N VAL A 321 -22.40 2.55 -5.09
CA VAL A 321 -22.29 3.69 -6.01
C VAL A 321 -21.31 4.71 -5.46
N THR A 322 -20.34 5.10 -6.29
CA THR A 322 -19.46 6.24 -6.04
C THR A 322 -19.70 7.29 -7.10
N LYS A 323 -20.01 8.51 -6.66
CA LYS A 323 -20.22 9.65 -7.54
C LYS A 323 -19.13 10.69 -7.35
N TRP A 324 -18.48 11.05 -8.44
CA TRP A 324 -17.53 12.13 -8.50
C TRP A 324 -18.14 13.35 -9.16
N THR A 325 -17.83 14.54 -8.62
CA THR A 325 -18.10 15.82 -9.25
C THR A 325 -16.88 16.69 -9.16
N TRP A 326 -16.64 17.55 -10.14
CA TRP A 326 -15.46 18.43 -10.14
C TRP A 326 -15.72 19.78 -10.80
N SER A 327 -14.88 20.73 -10.47
CA SER A 327 -14.77 22.04 -11.09
C SER A 327 -13.28 22.39 -11.23
N GLN A 328 -12.94 23.61 -11.62
CA GLN A 328 -11.53 24.08 -11.63
C GLN A 328 -10.92 24.11 -10.24
N GLU A 329 -11.69 24.44 -9.20
CA GLU A 329 -11.20 24.72 -7.85
C GLU A 329 -11.57 23.63 -6.83
N ALA A 330 -12.43 22.70 -7.19
CA ALA A 330 -12.94 21.70 -6.25
C ALA A 330 -13.30 20.38 -6.92
N TRP A 331 -13.21 19.29 -6.14
CA TRP A 331 -13.90 18.05 -6.46
C TRP A 331 -14.58 17.48 -5.21
N SER A 332 -15.64 16.71 -5.44
CA SER A 332 -16.22 15.89 -4.38
C SER A 332 -16.40 14.45 -4.85
N MET A 333 -16.29 13.53 -3.91
CA MET A 333 -16.59 12.12 -4.08
C MET A 333 -17.64 11.74 -3.05
N ALA A 334 -18.79 11.28 -3.50
CA ALA A 334 -19.84 10.76 -2.64
C ALA A 334 -19.91 9.24 -2.78
N GLU A 335 -19.77 8.53 -1.69
CA GLU A 335 -19.92 7.08 -1.57
C GLU A 335 -21.30 6.77 -0.97
N GLY A 336 -22.06 5.88 -1.63
CA GLY A 336 -23.44 5.60 -1.28
C GLY A 336 -24.42 6.57 -1.91
N THR A 337 -25.68 6.48 -1.51
CA THR A 337 -26.81 7.27 -2.08
C THR A 337 -27.74 7.79 -0.98
N GLY A 338 -28.44 8.89 -1.28
CA GLY A 338 -29.46 9.46 -0.38
C GLY A 338 -28.86 10.00 0.92
N GLU A 339 -29.56 9.79 2.02
CA GLU A 339 -29.18 10.26 3.37
C GLU A 339 -27.95 9.51 3.94
N ASP A 340 -27.62 8.36 3.39
CA ASP A 340 -26.47 7.56 3.78
C ASP A 340 -25.17 8.00 3.12
N ALA A 341 -25.24 8.80 2.06
CA ALA A 341 -24.07 9.20 1.31
C ALA A 341 -23.02 9.91 2.19
N VAL A 342 -21.80 9.43 2.09
CA VAL A 342 -20.63 10.05 2.71
C VAL A 342 -19.88 10.83 1.65
N GLU A 343 -19.70 12.13 1.86
CA GLU A 343 -19.05 13.02 0.90
C GLU A 343 -17.65 13.41 1.39
N THR A 344 -16.64 13.14 0.57
CA THR A 344 -15.32 13.76 0.68
C THR A 344 -15.25 14.91 -0.29
N ARG A 345 -15.12 16.14 0.21
CA ARG A 345 -14.98 17.35 -0.60
C ARG A 345 -13.60 17.94 -0.42
N ARG A 346 -12.95 18.21 -1.53
CA ARG A 346 -11.64 18.85 -1.58
C ARG A 346 -11.70 20.11 -2.44
N GLU A 347 -11.29 21.24 -1.88
CA GLU A 347 -11.37 22.54 -2.54
C GLU A 347 -10.08 23.33 -2.35
N ARG A 348 -9.63 23.99 -3.40
CA ARG A 348 -8.54 24.95 -3.34
C ARG A 348 -9.07 26.27 -2.79
N LEU A 349 -8.44 26.77 -1.78
CA LEU A 349 -8.77 28.08 -1.23
C LEU A 349 -8.14 29.18 -2.08
N GLN A 350 -8.83 30.32 -2.18
CA GLN A 350 -8.28 31.49 -2.85
C GLN A 350 -6.99 31.91 -2.18
N PRO A 351 -5.97 32.37 -2.94
CA PRO A 351 -4.72 32.88 -2.37
C PRO A 351 -5.00 34.04 -1.42
N GLU A 352 -4.26 34.10 -0.31
CA GLU A 352 -4.21 35.29 0.54
C GLU A 352 -3.43 36.40 -0.18
N GLU A 353 -3.73 37.68 0.12
CA GLU A 353 -3.13 38.85 -0.54
C GLU A 353 -1.59 38.85 -0.50
N ASP A 354 -0.99 38.22 0.52
CA ASP A 354 0.47 38.13 0.73
C ASP A 354 1.05 36.74 0.36
N SER A 355 0.27 35.82 -0.27
CA SER A 355 0.76 34.48 -0.61
C SER A 355 1.78 34.54 -1.77
N GLN A 356 2.83 33.72 -1.67
CA GLN A 356 3.77 33.54 -2.76
C GLN A 356 3.05 32.88 -3.96
N GLU A 357 3.34 33.28 -5.18
CA GLU A 357 2.68 32.79 -6.41
C GLU A 357 2.77 31.27 -6.59
N ASN A 358 3.78 30.62 -5.98
CA ASN A 358 4.00 29.19 -6.06
C ASN A 358 3.36 28.39 -4.90
N ARG A 359 2.63 29.06 -4.00
CA ARG A 359 1.95 28.40 -2.87
C ARG A 359 0.44 28.40 -3.03
N TYR A 360 -0.18 27.34 -2.55
CA TYR A 360 -1.63 27.21 -2.51
C TYR A 360 -2.09 26.34 -1.35
N ARG A 361 -3.34 26.50 -0.94
CA ARG A 361 -3.95 25.75 0.15
C ARG A 361 -5.13 24.94 -0.35
N VAL A 362 -5.29 23.74 0.21
CA VAL A 362 -6.38 22.81 -0.10
C VAL A 362 -7.08 22.42 1.18
N LEU A 363 -8.40 22.59 1.18
CA LEU A 363 -9.25 22.20 2.29
C LEU A 363 -10.00 20.92 1.94
N THR A 364 -9.84 19.88 2.78
CA THR A 364 -10.55 18.60 2.64
C THR A 364 -11.51 18.44 3.79
N ARG A 365 -12.78 18.15 3.48
CA ARG A 365 -13.84 17.86 4.44
C ARG A 365 -14.45 16.50 4.17
N LEU A 366 -14.68 15.75 5.23
CA LEU A 366 -15.45 14.50 5.19
C LEU A 366 -16.76 14.75 5.92
N MET A 367 -17.89 14.52 5.24
CA MET A 367 -19.21 14.92 5.76
C MET A 367 -20.31 13.93 5.37
N LYS A 368 -21.33 13.90 6.21
CA LYS A 368 -22.59 13.16 5.99
C LYS A 368 -23.74 14.09 6.36
N ASN A 369 -24.74 14.23 5.49
CA ASN A 369 -25.87 15.14 5.73
C ASN A 369 -25.44 16.57 6.13
N ASN A 370 -24.40 17.10 5.50
CA ASN A 370 -23.78 18.40 5.81
C ASN A 370 -23.14 18.51 7.22
N VAL A 371 -23.04 17.41 7.97
CA VAL A 371 -22.30 17.37 9.22
C VAL A 371 -20.85 16.94 8.95
N VAL A 372 -19.90 17.80 9.28
CA VAL A 372 -18.48 17.55 9.07
C VAL A 372 -17.95 16.65 10.19
N ALA A 373 -17.40 15.50 9.82
CA ALA A 373 -16.75 14.57 10.75
C ALA A 373 -15.24 14.79 10.83
N SER A 374 -14.62 15.25 9.75
CA SER A 374 -13.21 15.66 9.76
C SER A 374 -12.96 16.79 8.79
N CYS A 375 -11.97 17.62 9.11
CA CYS A 375 -11.58 18.77 8.30
C CYS A 375 -10.06 18.90 8.35
N THR A 376 -9.42 18.94 7.18
CA THR A 376 -7.96 19.04 7.05
C THR A 376 -7.61 20.18 6.10
N LEU A 377 -6.71 21.06 6.52
CA LEU A 377 -6.12 22.08 5.67
C LEU A 377 -4.69 21.67 5.34
N GLU A 378 -4.35 21.68 4.06
CA GLU A 378 -3.04 21.39 3.54
C GLU A 378 -2.50 22.60 2.79
N GLU A 379 -1.22 22.93 3.01
CA GLU A 379 -0.50 23.96 2.28
C GLU A 379 0.58 23.31 1.43
N TYR A 380 0.62 23.69 0.16
CA TYR A 380 1.56 23.17 -0.83
C TYR A 380 2.41 24.26 -1.43
N GLU A 381 3.62 23.88 -1.83
CA GLU A 381 4.50 24.72 -2.64
C GLU A 381 4.89 23.97 -3.92
N THR A 382 4.75 24.64 -5.06
CA THR A 382 5.21 24.12 -6.35
C THR A 382 6.64 24.53 -6.59
N THR A 383 7.54 23.58 -6.73
CA THR A 383 8.97 23.77 -6.98
C THR A 383 9.40 23.11 -8.27
N ILE A 384 10.66 23.25 -8.65
CA ILE A 384 11.23 22.53 -9.80
C ILE A 384 11.27 21.01 -9.62
N THR A 385 11.26 20.55 -8.35
CA THR A 385 11.26 19.12 -8.00
C THR A 385 9.87 18.54 -7.82
N GLY A 386 8.82 19.35 -7.93
CA GLY A 386 7.42 18.95 -7.83
C GLY A 386 6.62 19.75 -6.81
N GLU A 387 5.48 19.23 -6.42
CA GLU A 387 4.63 19.79 -5.37
C GLU A 387 5.06 19.24 -4.01
N HIS A 388 5.30 20.13 -3.06
CA HIS A 388 5.71 19.82 -1.71
C HIS A 388 4.61 20.20 -0.73
N LEU A 389 4.19 19.29 0.12
CA LEU A 389 3.29 19.56 1.23
C LEU A 389 4.07 20.26 2.34
N LEU A 390 3.86 21.55 2.56
CA LEU A 390 4.55 22.32 3.58
C LEU A 390 3.95 22.14 4.97
N SER A 391 2.62 22.09 5.05
CA SER A 391 1.92 21.89 6.31
C SER A 391 0.60 21.15 6.09
N ARG A 392 0.20 20.40 7.14
CA ARG A 392 -1.12 19.78 7.25
C ARG A 392 -1.68 20.07 8.62
N THR A 393 -2.85 20.71 8.65
CA THR A 393 -3.61 20.98 9.87
C THR A 393 -4.82 20.06 9.92
N GLU A 394 -4.81 19.10 10.82
CA GLU A 394 -5.92 18.20 11.11
C GLU A 394 -6.85 18.85 12.14
N GLY A 395 -8.16 18.61 11.98
CA GLY A 395 -9.18 19.26 12.81
C GLY A 395 -9.30 20.76 12.54
N TYR A 396 -8.96 21.22 11.33
CA TYR A 396 -8.98 22.66 10.97
C TYR A 396 -10.33 23.30 11.28
N GLY A 397 -10.28 24.43 11.97
CA GLY A 397 -11.46 25.17 12.42
C GLY A 397 -12.02 24.72 13.78
N ALA A 398 -11.46 23.71 14.42
CA ALA A 398 -11.79 23.30 15.77
C ALA A 398 -10.74 23.75 16.79
N GLU A 399 -11.14 23.81 18.05
CA GLU A 399 -10.21 23.97 19.17
C GLU A 399 -9.32 22.71 19.28
N GLY A 400 -8.01 22.90 19.44
CA GLY A 400 -7.04 21.81 19.51
C GLY A 400 -6.69 21.17 18.15
N ALA A 401 -6.87 21.90 17.04
CA ALA A 401 -6.37 21.51 15.73
C ALA A 401 -4.84 21.32 15.77
N LEU A 402 -4.34 20.27 15.11
CA LEU A 402 -2.93 19.90 15.14
C LEU A 402 -2.29 20.14 13.78
N THR A 403 -1.22 20.93 13.76
CA THR A 403 -0.47 21.24 12.54
C THR A 403 0.85 20.49 12.51
N THR A 404 1.05 19.69 11.46
CA THR A 404 2.33 19.07 11.10
C THR A 404 3.00 19.91 10.02
N VAL A 405 4.26 20.26 10.21
CA VAL A 405 5.09 20.99 9.25
C VAL A 405 6.10 20.04 8.63
N TYR A 406 6.33 20.18 7.33
CA TYR A 406 7.22 19.32 6.54
C TYR A 406 8.35 20.15 5.93
N SER A 407 9.54 19.55 5.81
CA SER A 407 10.66 20.15 5.10
C SER A 407 11.36 19.14 4.20
N TYR A 408 11.96 19.64 3.12
CA TYR A 408 12.50 18.83 2.04
C TYR A 408 13.93 19.27 1.74
N ASP A 409 14.73 18.35 1.20
CA ASP A 409 16.06 18.68 0.69
C ASP A 409 15.97 19.25 -0.76
N ASP A 410 17.10 19.63 -1.31
CA ASP A 410 17.20 20.20 -2.67
C ASP A 410 16.76 19.23 -3.77
N SER A 411 16.71 17.94 -3.48
CA SER A 411 16.20 16.91 -4.38
C SER A 411 14.70 16.66 -4.23
N GLY A 412 14.03 17.38 -3.31
CA GLY A 412 12.61 17.26 -3.02
C GLY A 412 12.24 16.05 -2.14
N ARG A 413 13.20 15.47 -1.40
CA ARG A 413 12.95 14.37 -0.48
C ARG A 413 12.60 14.90 0.90
N LEU A 414 11.61 14.28 1.55
CA LEU A 414 11.17 14.68 2.89
C LEU A 414 12.27 14.40 3.93
N ILE A 415 12.84 15.47 4.53
CA ILE A 415 13.90 15.34 5.53
C ILE A 415 13.41 15.58 6.95
N SER A 416 12.27 16.26 7.14
CA SER A 416 11.70 16.48 8.47
C SER A 416 10.19 16.59 8.42
N SER A 417 9.53 16.05 9.45
CA SER A 417 8.14 16.33 9.80
C SER A 417 8.06 16.64 11.29
N ALA A 418 7.33 17.67 11.66
CA ALA A 418 7.22 18.11 13.05
C ALA A 418 5.77 18.48 13.40
N SER A 419 5.27 17.96 14.52
CA SER A 419 3.97 18.32 15.07
C SER A 419 4.02 18.44 16.59
N PRO A 420 3.10 19.21 17.21
CA PRO A 420 3.12 19.41 18.66
C PRO A 420 3.00 18.10 19.44
N ASN A 421 2.17 17.19 18.98
CA ASN A 421 1.86 15.93 19.66
C ASN A 421 2.80 14.76 19.32
N ALA A 422 3.55 14.82 18.20
CA ALA A 422 4.45 13.76 17.79
C ALA A 422 5.92 14.19 17.72
N GLY A 423 6.22 15.48 18.02
CA GLY A 423 7.56 16.03 17.97
C GLY A 423 8.14 16.07 16.55
N GLU A 424 9.45 16.09 16.44
CA GLU A 424 10.15 16.18 15.16
C GLU A 424 10.76 14.83 14.78
N HIS A 425 10.44 14.37 13.57
CA HIS A 425 11.03 13.22 12.90
C HIS A 425 11.98 13.72 11.81
N LYS A 426 13.19 13.18 11.74
CA LYS A 426 14.19 13.54 10.73
C LYS A 426 14.72 12.34 9.99
N THR A 427 14.92 12.50 8.68
CA THR A 427 15.51 11.47 7.82
C THR A 427 16.68 12.05 7.05
N VAL A 428 17.79 11.32 7.03
CA VAL A 428 18.95 11.64 6.19
C VAL A 428 19.08 10.54 5.13
N TYR A 429 19.31 10.96 3.91
CA TYR A 429 19.46 10.07 2.76
C TYR A 429 20.91 10.00 2.27
N ASP A 430 21.29 8.86 1.72
CA ASP A 430 22.53 8.75 0.95
C ASP A 430 22.38 9.28 -0.49
N ALA A 431 23.47 9.22 -1.25
CA ALA A 431 23.47 9.65 -2.64
C ALA A 431 22.51 8.85 -3.56
N ALA A 432 22.16 7.62 -3.18
CA ALA A 432 21.19 6.79 -3.91
C ALA A 432 19.74 7.04 -3.49
N GLY A 433 19.49 7.97 -2.55
CA GLY A 433 18.15 8.27 -2.04
C GLY A 433 17.63 7.29 -0.98
N ARG A 434 18.49 6.45 -0.40
CA ARG A 434 18.12 5.50 0.65
C ARG A 434 18.23 6.16 2.02
N PRO A 435 17.27 5.94 2.97
CA PRO A 435 17.38 6.48 4.32
C PRO A 435 18.55 5.79 5.06
N VAL A 436 19.53 6.57 5.51
CA VAL A 436 20.67 6.07 6.26
C VAL A 436 20.65 6.44 7.73
N LEU A 437 19.84 7.46 8.09
CA LEU A 437 19.63 7.84 9.47
C LEU A 437 18.23 8.38 9.65
N GLU A 438 17.52 7.84 10.62
CA GLU A 438 16.16 8.26 10.99
C GLU A 438 16.12 8.57 12.48
N ASN A 439 15.64 9.76 12.80
CA ASN A 439 15.50 10.23 14.16
C ASN A 439 14.03 10.41 14.52
N SER A 440 13.62 9.97 15.68
CA SER A 440 12.29 10.16 16.23
C SER A 440 12.36 10.47 17.73
N PRO A 441 11.39 11.20 18.30
CA PRO A 441 11.28 11.40 19.75
C PRO A 441 11.22 10.07 20.51
N TRP A 442 11.69 10.07 21.74
CA TRP A 442 11.60 8.95 22.66
C TRP A 442 11.51 9.40 24.12
N GLY A 443 10.42 9.10 24.79
CA GLY A 443 10.14 9.57 26.15
C GLY A 443 10.12 11.11 26.24
N ALA A 444 10.37 11.63 27.43
CA ALA A 444 10.25 13.07 27.70
C ALA A 444 11.28 13.95 26.94
N ASN A 445 12.52 13.50 26.80
CA ASN A 445 13.62 14.29 26.23
C ASN A 445 14.63 13.40 25.49
N GLY A 446 14.22 12.23 25.09
CA GLY A 446 15.08 11.28 24.39
C GLY A 446 14.90 11.38 22.88
N LEU A 447 15.88 10.81 22.18
CA LEU A 447 15.88 10.65 20.74
C LEU A 447 16.20 9.20 20.42
N ARG A 448 15.32 8.57 19.63
CA ARG A 448 15.60 7.27 19.04
C ARG A 448 16.18 7.49 17.65
N THR A 449 17.37 6.95 17.43
CA THR A 449 18.07 7.02 16.16
C THR A 449 18.20 5.61 15.58
N VAL A 450 17.75 5.44 14.34
CA VAL A 450 18.00 4.25 13.53
C VAL A 450 19.02 4.62 12.47
N SER A 451 20.16 3.94 12.45
CA SER A 451 21.15 4.11 11.39
C SER A 451 21.28 2.81 10.60
N THR A 452 21.17 2.94 9.27
CA THR A 452 21.23 1.82 8.32
C THR A 452 22.44 1.98 7.42
N LYS A 453 23.25 0.93 7.35
CA LYS A 453 24.29 0.79 6.31
C LYS A 453 23.80 -0.26 5.32
N TYR A 454 23.85 0.07 4.06
CA TYR A 454 23.43 -0.83 2.99
C TYR A 454 24.57 -1.66 2.45
N ARG A 455 24.24 -2.83 1.93
CA ARG A 455 25.16 -3.68 1.19
C ARG A 455 25.26 -3.15 -0.23
N ASP A 456 26.32 -2.41 -0.52
CA ASP A 456 26.66 -2.03 -1.88
C ASP A 456 27.61 -3.07 -2.49
N SER A 457 27.48 -3.31 -3.78
CA SER A 457 28.31 -4.24 -4.54
C SER A 457 28.82 -3.55 -5.80
N ALA A 458 29.77 -4.21 -6.48
CA ALA A 458 30.20 -3.77 -7.81
C ALA A 458 29.03 -3.72 -8.82
N ALA A 459 27.93 -4.46 -8.58
CA ALA A 459 26.69 -4.40 -9.34
C ALA A 459 25.84 -3.14 -9.05
N GLY A 460 26.28 -2.26 -8.15
CA GLY A 460 25.61 -1.01 -7.80
C GLY A 460 24.96 -1.01 -6.42
N TYR A 461 24.08 -0.03 -6.22
CA TYR A 461 23.34 0.15 -4.97
C TYR A 461 22.31 -0.95 -4.77
N THR A 462 22.16 -1.39 -3.51
CA THR A 462 21.10 -2.32 -3.11
C THR A 462 20.24 -1.71 -2.01
N SER A 463 19.04 -2.24 -1.79
CA SER A 463 18.20 -1.91 -0.62
C SER A 463 18.46 -2.87 0.56
N GLU A 464 19.39 -3.80 0.43
CA GLU A 464 19.73 -4.79 1.45
C GLU A 464 20.56 -4.14 2.56
N PRO A 465 20.12 -4.18 3.84
CA PRO A 465 20.91 -3.65 4.93
C PRO A 465 22.12 -4.55 5.21
N ALA A 466 23.29 -3.97 5.39
CA ALA A 466 24.44 -4.66 5.96
C ALA A 466 24.48 -4.55 7.49
N GLU A 467 24.02 -3.41 8.00
CA GLU A 467 23.94 -3.13 9.43
C GLU A 467 22.75 -2.23 9.72
N ILE A 468 22.00 -2.54 10.77
CA ILE A 468 21.00 -1.64 11.36
C ILE A 468 21.35 -1.45 12.83
N LYS A 469 21.52 -0.21 13.25
CA LYS A 469 21.81 0.15 14.62
C LYS A 469 20.74 1.05 15.19
N ILE A 470 20.13 0.66 16.30
CA ILE A 470 19.16 1.45 17.03
C ILE A 470 19.81 2.01 18.28
N GLN A 471 19.76 3.31 18.45
CA GLN A 471 20.31 4.01 19.60
C GLN A 471 19.23 4.86 20.26
N LEU A 472 19.28 4.94 21.57
CA LEU A 472 18.54 5.90 22.37
C LEU A 472 19.53 6.90 22.95
N SER A 473 19.25 8.17 22.76
CA SER A 473 20.09 9.26 23.26
C SER A 473 19.30 10.27 24.09
N THR A 474 19.97 10.79 25.11
CA THR A 474 19.52 11.97 25.87
C THR A 474 20.62 13.01 25.80
N VAL A 475 20.41 14.17 26.41
CA VAL A 475 21.42 15.24 26.53
C VAL A 475 22.74 14.74 27.16
N SER A 476 22.69 13.68 28.00
CA SER A 476 23.83 13.22 28.81
C SER A 476 24.36 11.82 28.44
N ALA A 477 23.63 11.04 27.67
CA ALA A 477 23.98 9.65 27.36
C ALA A 477 23.47 9.18 26.01
N VAL A 478 24.24 8.30 25.35
CA VAL A 478 23.83 7.57 24.14
C VAL A 478 24.03 6.09 24.41
N ASN A 479 22.96 5.31 24.30
CA ASN A 479 22.97 3.86 24.49
C ASN A 479 22.53 3.16 23.21
N THR A 480 23.26 2.14 22.81
CA THR A 480 22.83 1.25 21.72
C THR A 480 21.78 0.28 22.26
N LEU A 481 20.57 0.35 21.73
CA LEU A 481 19.46 -0.53 22.09
C LEU A 481 19.59 -1.88 21.38
N SER A 482 19.89 -1.85 20.09
CA SER A 482 20.18 -3.07 19.33
C SER A 482 21.17 -2.77 18.20
N LEU A 483 21.92 -3.80 17.84
CA LEU A 483 22.77 -3.83 16.67
C LEU A 483 22.47 -5.11 15.89
N GLU A 484 22.00 -4.93 14.66
CA GLU A 484 21.76 -6.01 13.72
C GLU A 484 22.82 -5.98 12.62
N VAL A 485 23.45 -7.11 12.36
CA VAL A 485 24.44 -7.29 11.29
C VAL A 485 23.95 -8.39 10.37
N TYR A 486 23.91 -8.10 9.07
CA TYR A 486 23.41 -8.99 8.04
C TYR A 486 24.55 -9.53 7.18
N THR A 487 24.53 -10.83 6.92
CA THR A 487 25.43 -11.50 5.99
C THR A 487 24.62 -12.22 4.94
N TYR A 488 24.99 -12.02 3.68
CA TYR A 488 24.31 -12.59 2.51
C TYR A 488 25.23 -13.55 1.78
N THR A 489 24.76 -14.74 1.49
CA THR A 489 25.43 -15.71 0.62
C THR A 489 24.46 -16.29 -0.38
N GLU A 490 24.92 -16.54 -1.61
CA GLU A 490 24.15 -17.14 -2.67
C GLU A 490 24.93 -18.31 -3.24
N GLU A 491 24.48 -19.51 -2.94
CA GLU A 491 25.13 -20.75 -3.35
C GLU A 491 24.08 -21.83 -3.67
N ASN A 492 24.33 -22.64 -4.68
CA ASN A 492 23.48 -23.80 -5.03
C ASN A 492 22.00 -23.40 -5.21
N HIS A 493 21.74 -22.29 -5.88
CA HIS A 493 20.39 -21.75 -6.09
C HIS A 493 19.63 -21.40 -4.79
N VAL A 494 20.36 -21.05 -3.74
CA VAL A 494 19.81 -20.61 -2.47
C VAL A 494 20.43 -19.29 -2.06
N LYS A 495 19.59 -18.31 -1.75
CA LYS A 495 20.00 -17.10 -1.05
C LYS A 495 19.84 -17.33 0.44
N ARG A 496 20.91 -17.19 1.18
CA ARG A 496 20.95 -17.28 2.63
C ARG A 496 21.25 -15.92 3.24
N VAL A 497 20.38 -15.49 4.16
CA VAL A 497 20.55 -14.26 4.94
C VAL A 497 20.71 -14.65 6.40
N GLU A 498 21.86 -14.30 6.98
CA GLU A 498 22.09 -14.43 8.42
C GLU A 498 21.95 -13.05 9.07
N LYS A 499 21.05 -12.94 10.03
CA LYS A 499 20.89 -11.76 10.87
C LYS A 499 21.47 -12.08 12.26
N ARG A 500 22.46 -11.30 12.68
CA ARG A 500 23.03 -11.34 14.03
C ARG A 500 22.59 -10.10 14.78
N GLU A 501 21.85 -10.29 15.84
CA GLU A 501 21.30 -9.23 16.68
C GLU A 501 21.94 -9.25 18.07
N THR A 502 22.44 -8.11 18.52
CA THR A 502 22.93 -7.91 19.89
C THR A 502 22.07 -6.84 20.55
N ALA A 503 21.32 -7.23 21.57
CA ALA A 503 20.48 -6.32 22.34
C ALA A 503 21.29 -5.49 23.36
N ALA A 504 20.72 -4.37 23.81
CA ALA A 504 21.33 -3.50 24.81
C ALA A 504 21.76 -4.25 26.08
N GLY A 505 22.99 -4.04 26.51
CA GLY A 505 23.54 -4.65 27.72
C GLY A 505 23.76 -6.16 27.63
N SER A 506 23.55 -6.78 26.49
CA SER A 506 23.79 -8.20 26.25
C SER A 506 25.19 -8.44 25.64
N SER A 507 25.89 -9.44 26.14
CA SER A 507 27.04 -10.00 25.47
C SER A 507 26.72 -11.16 24.53
N VAL A 508 25.46 -11.54 24.49
CA VAL A 508 24.96 -12.65 23.67
C VAL A 508 24.39 -12.10 22.37
N THR A 509 24.93 -12.56 21.26
CA THR A 509 24.44 -12.29 19.93
C THR A 509 23.43 -13.38 19.54
N GLN A 510 22.24 -12.98 19.20
CA GLN A 510 21.19 -13.87 18.69
C GLN A 510 21.36 -14.03 17.17
N LEU A 511 21.26 -15.24 16.68
CA LEU A 511 21.35 -15.56 15.26
C LEU A 511 20.00 -16.03 14.74
N SER A 512 19.48 -15.39 13.71
CA SER A 512 18.41 -15.90 12.87
C SER A 512 18.89 -16.08 11.43
N VAL A 513 18.34 -17.05 10.71
CA VAL A 513 18.73 -17.36 9.35
C VAL A 513 17.50 -17.53 8.49
N THR A 514 17.52 -16.96 7.30
CA THR A 514 16.50 -17.17 6.27
C THR A 514 17.17 -17.69 5.01
N GLU A 515 16.66 -18.79 4.47
CA GLU A 515 17.07 -19.33 3.17
C GLU A 515 15.89 -19.25 2.19
N THR A 516 16.15 -18.74 1.00
CA THR A 516 15.16 -18.61 -0.08
C THR A 516 15.70 -19.31 -1.32
N TRP A 517 14.85 -20.10 -1.99
CA TRP A 517 15.17 -20.68 -3.26
C TRP A 517 15.29 -19.62 -4.35
N LEU A 518 16.36 -19.69 -5.14
CA LEU A 518 16.58 -18.87 -6.33
C LEU A 518 16.11 -19.60 -7.59
N ALA A 519 16.28 -18.97 -8.75
CA ALA A 519 16.12 -19.61 -10.05
C ALA A 519 17.02 -20.86 -10.12
N GLY A 520 16.49 -21.97 -10.67
CA GLY A 520 17.16 -23.26 -10.61
C GLY A 520 16.82 -24.11 -9.37
N ALA A 521 15.78 -23.69 -8.60
CA ALA A 521 15.17 -24.48 -7.54
C ALA A 521 14.73 -25.88 -8.04
N PRO A 522 14.50 -26.85 -7.14
CA PRO A 522 14.11 -28.23 -7.51
C PRO A 522 12.87 -28.33 -8.41
N ASN A 523 11.96 -27.36 -8.31
CA ASN A 523 10.78 -27.22 -9.18
C ASN A 523 10.32 -25.78 -9.25
N ALA A 524 9.43 -25.47 -10.20
CA ALA A 524 8.90 -24.13 -10.43
C ALA A 524 8.14 -23.55 -9.22
N PHE A 525 7.54 -24.40 -8.37
CA PHE A 525 6.81 -23.96 -7.20
C PHE A 525 7.70 -23.52 -6.05
N ALA A 526 8.95 -23.93 -6.03
CA ALA A 526 9.93 -23.54 -4.99
C ALA A 526 10.64 -22.23 -5.30
N ALA A 527 10.78 -21.86 -6.58
CA ALA A 527 11.54 -20.69 -6.99
C ALA A 527 11.00 -19.39 -6.38
N GLY A 528 11.88 -18.60 -5.79
CA GLY A 528 11.52 -17.35 -5.12
C GLY A 528 10.91 -17.49 -3.73
N ARG A 529 10.82 -18.70 -3.17
CA ARG A 529 10.16 -18.96 -1.89
C ARG A 529 11.11 -19.43 -0.82
N LEU A 530 10.62 -19.37 0.42
CA LEU A 530 11.36 -19.81 1.58
C LEU A 530 11.75 -21.30 1.44
N LYS A 531 13.00 -21.59 1.73
CA LYS A 531 13.53 -22.94 1.90
C LYS A 531 13.63 -23.30 3.36
N MET A 532 14.06 -22.35 4.18
CA MET A 532 14.27 -22.54 5.62
C MET A 532 14.28 -21.20 6.35
N GLU A 533 13.71 -21.20 7.53
CA GLU A 533 13.82 -20.13 8.52
C GLU A 533 14.35 -20.72 9.83
N GLN A 534 15.32 -20.07 10.43
CA GLN A 534 15.83 -20.40 11.76
C GLN A 534 15.57 -19.25 12.71
N ALA A 535 14.81 -19.51 13.74
CA ALA A 535 14.57 -18.58 14.82
C ALA A 535 15.79 -18.47 15.75
N VAL A 536 15.83 -17.42 16.58
CA VAL A 536 16.92 -17.14 17.52
C VAL A 536 17.17 -18.26 18.55
N ASN A 537 16.18 -19.07 18.84
CA ASN A 537 16.29 -20.24 19.72
C ASN A 537 16.87 -21.48 19.01
N GLY A 538 17.27 -21.35 17.74
CA GLY A 538 17.84 -22.42 16.93
C GLY A 538 16.83 -23.38 16.32
N VAL A 539 15.53 -23.19 16.56
CA VAL A 539 14.47 -23.96 15.89
C VAL A 539 14.39 -23.54 14.43
N GLN A 540 14.39 -24.50 13.55
CA GLN A 540 14.30 -24.31 12.11
C GLN A 540 12.92 -24.72 11.60
N THR A 541 12.38 -23.99 10.63
CA THR A 541 11.23 -24.41 9.81
C THR A 541 11.71 -24.61 8.39
N HIS A 542 11.60 -25.83 7.89
CA HIS A 542 11.98 -26.21 6.53
C HIS A 542 10.72 -26.27 5.65
N TYR A 543 10.80 -25.67 4.46
CA TYR A 543 9.71 -25.62 3.49
C TYR A 543 10.03 -26.51 2.29
N THR A 544 9.07 -27.36 1.93
CA THR A 544 9.14 -28.22 0.73
C THR A 544 7.91 -27.95 -0.13
N TYR A 545 8.12 -27.85 -1.42
CA TYR A 545 7.10 -27.61 -2.43
C TYR A 545 7.04 -28.81 -3.37
N ALA A 546 5.88 -29.39 -3.55
CA ALA A 546 5.71 -30.58 -4.39
C ALA A 546 4.43 -30.48 -5.24
N PRO A 547 4.47 -30.80 -6.55
CA PRO A 547 3.26 -30.91 -7.35
C PRO A 547 2.37 -32.02 -6.76
N THR A 548 1.06 -31.79 -6.74
CA THR A 548 0.05 -32.77 -6.29
C THR A 548 -1.28 -32.49 -6.94
N THR A 549 -2.15 -33.49 -6.98
CA THR A 549 -3.56 -33.35 -7.38
C THR A 549 -4.50 -33.61 -6.20
N ASP A 550 -3.95 -33.89 -5.02
CA ASP A 550 -4.75 -34.17 -3.83
C ASP A 550 -5.58 -32.93 -3.46
N HIS A 551 -6.82 -33.17 -3.08
CA HIS A 551 -7.77 -32.11 -2.70
C HIS A 551 -8.02 -31.03 -3.78
N GLY A 552 -7.80 -31.34 -5.06
CA GLY A 552 -7.91 -30.41 -6.17
C GLY A 552 -6.76 -29.38 -6.22
N ALA A 553 -5.66 -29.66 -5.53
CA ALA A 553 -4.50 -28.76 -5.50
C ALA A 553 -3.63 -28.91 -6.75
N LEU A 554 -2.89 -27.85 -7.07
CA LEU A 554 -1.83 -27.87 -8.08
C LEU A 554 -0.50 -28.28 -7.45
N TYR A 555 -0.26 -27.89 -6.20
CA TYR A 555 0.93 -28.23 -5.43
C TYR A 555 0.66 -28.19 -3.92
N SER A 556 1.54 -28.81 -3.15
CA SER A 556 1.54 -28.73 -1.69
C SER A 556 2.76 -27.98 -1.17
N VAL A 557 2.58 -27.31 -0.03
CA VAL A 557 3.64 -26.69 0.76
C VAL A 557 3.69 -27.40 2.10
N THR A 558 4.82 -28.02 2.39
CA THR A 558 5.09 -28.63 3.69
C THR A 558 6.04 -27.77 4.48
N ALA A 559 5.60 -27.26 5.64
CA ALA A 559 6.42 -26.56 6.63
C ALA A 559 6.67 -27.49 7.81
N GLU A 560 7.93 -27.85 8.04
CA GLU A 560 8.34 -28.82 9.05
C GLU A 560 9.32 -28.20 10.04
N THR A 561 9.01 -28.25 11.34
CA THR A 561 9.93 -27.78 12.38
C THR A 561 11.02 -28.81 12.67
N ARG A 562 12.25 -28.32 12.77
CA ARG A 562 13.46 -29.12 13.05
C ARG A 562 14.31 -28.48 14.13
N ILE A 563 15.06 -29.28 14.85
CA ILE A 563 16.02 -28.82 15.83
C ILE A 563 17.39 -29.33 15.39
N ASN A 564 18.35 -28.44 15.20
CA ASN A 564 19.68 -28.75 14.65
C ASN A 564 19.64 -29.47 13.27
N GLY A 565 18.65 -29.10 12.44
CA GLY A 565 18.52 -29.64 11.09
C GLY A 565 17.69 -30.94 10.97
N GLU A 566 17.33 -31.57 12.08
CA GLU A 566 16.60 -32.84 12.08
C GLU A 566 15.26 -32.72 12.81
N PRO A 567 14.22 -33.47 12.36
CA PRO A 567 12.98 -33.56 13.09
C PRO A 567 13.17 -34.36 14.37
N VAL A 568 12.69 -33.82 15.50
CA VAL A 568 12.86 -34.40 16.82
C VAL A 568 11.53 -35.00 17.34
N PRO A 569 11.47 -36.29 17.65
CA PRO A 569 10.29 -36.95 18.19
C PRO A 569 9.76 -36.23 19.44
N GLY A 570 8.45 -36.00 19.49
CA GLY A 570 7.75 -35.30 20.57
C GLY A 570 7.89 -33.77 20.56
N GLN A 571 8.67 -33.18 19.63
CA GLN A 571 8.89 -31.73 19.56
C GLN A 571 8.61 -31.15 18.17
N SER A 572 8.86 -31.90 17.10
CA SER A 572 8.65 -31.39 15.73
C SER A 572 7.20 -31.48 15.32
N THR A 573 6.79 -30.47 14.58
CA THR A 573 5.47 -30.35 13.95
C THR A 573 5.60 -30.21 12.45
N ARG A 574 4.57 -30.58 11.71
CA ARG A 574 4.48 -30.42 10.27
C ARG A 574 3.13 -29.84 9.91
N ARG A 575 3.11 -28.84 9.07
CA ARG A 575 1.90 -28.32 8.43
C ARG A 575 2.02 -28.56 6.93
N VAL A 576 0.99 -29.17 6.35
CA VAL A 576 0.88 -29.37 4.90
C VAL A 576 -0.30 -28.54 4.40
N SER A 577 -0.03 -27.64 3.46
CA SER A 577 -1.05 -26.79 2.81
C SER A 577 -1.14 -27.18 1.35
N TYR A 578 -2.35 -27.50 0.89
CA TYR A 578 -2.66 -27.89 -0.48
C TYR A 578 -3.19 -26.67 -1.23
N ILE A 579 -2.49 -26.25 -2.27
CA ILE A 579 -2.73 -25.00 -2.99
C ILE A 579 -3.31 -25.27 -4.37
N THR A 580 -4.46 -24.68 -4.68
CA THR A 580 -5.15 -24.80 -5.98
C THR A 580 -4.43 -24.00 -7.08
N ALA A 581 -4.87 -24.15 -8.31
CA ALA A 581 -4.38 -23.38 -9.46
C ALA A 581 -4.61 -21.88 -9.29
N GLU A 582 -5.69 -21.47 -8.62
CA GLU A 582 -6.03 -20.08 -8.31
C GLU A 582 -5.20 -19.50 -7.14
N GLY A 583 -4.28 -20.31 -6.56
CA GLY A 583 -3.44 -19.91 -5.42
C GLY A 583 -4.15 -19.94 -4.06
N ASN A 584 -5.33 -20.55 -3.99
CA ASN A 584 -6.08 -20.72 -2.76
C ASN A 584 -5.64 -21.97 -2.01
N THR A 585 -5.72 -21.94 -0.68
CA THR A 585 -5.50 -23.14 0.14
C THR A 585 -6.77 -24.01 0.14
N ALA A 586 -6.77 -25.13 -0.52
CA ALA A 586 -7.92 -26.06 -0.51
C ALA A 586 -8.03 -26.81 0.82
N ARG A 587 -6.88 -27.18 1.39
CA ARG A 587 -6.82 -27.93 2.66
C ARG A 587 -5.53 -27.63 3.41
N GLU A 588 -5.59 -27.66 4.73
CA GLU A 588 -4.42 -27.71 5.63
C GLU A 588 -4.48 -28.92 6.54
N GLU A 589 -3.33 -29.52 6.81
CA GLU A 589 -3.14 -30.62 7.74
C GLU A 589 -2.04 -30.30 8.73
N ASN A 590 -2.31 -30.53 10.02
CA ASN A 590 -1.34 -30.36 11.08
C ASN A 590 -0.96 -31.73 11.67
N LEU A 591 0.34 -32.00 11.71
CA LEU A 591 0.89 -33.26 12.19
C LEU A 591 1.92 -32.98 13.29
N VAL A 592 2.06 -33.94 14.19
CA VAL A 592 3.11 -33.96 15.21
C VAL A 592 3.94 -35.23 15.07
N LEU A 593 5.24 -35.11 15.28
CA LEU A 593 6.13 -36.27 15.32
C LEU A 593 6.05 -36.95 16.70
N LEU A 594 5.49 -38.14 16.74
CA LEU A 594 5.34 -38.90 17.99
C LEU A 594 6.71 -39.36 18.51
N PRO A 595 6.82 -39.69 19.81
CA PRO A 595 8.01 -40.30 20.38
C PRO A 595 8.41 -41.63 19.65
N THR A 596 7.49 -42.29 18.98
CA THR A 596 7.73 -43.48 18.18
C THR A 596 8.48 -43.24 16.87
N GLY A 597 8.58 -41.95 16.45
CA GLY A 597 9.15 -41.55 15.16
C GLY A 597 8.13 -41.49 14.02
N GLU A 598 6.86 -41.66 14.30
CA GLU A 598 5.79 -41.58 13.30
C GLU A 598 5.10 -40.23 13.30
N TRP A 599 4.76 -39.69 12.12
CA TRP A 599 3.94 -38.50 11.98
C TRP A 599 2.46 -38.81 12.19
N ARG A 600 1.82 -38.17 13.13
CA ARG A 600 0.39 -38.30 13.39
C ARG A 600 -0.32 -36.98 13.15
N GLN A 601 -1.38 -37.03 12.33
CA GLN A 601 -2.25 -35.89 12.12
C GLN A 601 -3.02 -35.58 13.42
N THR A 602 -3.02 -34.30 13.79
CA THR A 602 -3.68 -33.78 14.99
C THR A 602 -4.88 -32.93 14.68
N GLY A 603 -5.01 -32.50 13.43
CA GLY A 603 -6.13 -31.70 12.94
C GLY A 603 -5.85 -31.18 11.54
N GLY A 604 -6.87 -30.58 10.98
CA GLY A 604 -6.81 -29.96 9.67
C GLY A 604 -8.13 -29.25 9.36
N ALA A 605 -8.15 -28.57 8.23
CA ALA A 605 -9.35 -27.95 7.72
C ALA A 605 -9.34 -27.91 6.19
N SER A 606 -10.51 -28.05 5.60
CA SER A 606 -10.76 -27.82 4.17
C SER A 606 -11.47 -26.48 3.99
N TYR A 607 -11.20 -25.81 2.90
CA TYR A 607 -11.71 -24.48 2.62
C TYR A 607 -12.42 -24.44 1.28
N SER A 608 -13.58 -23.76 1.24
CA SER A 608 -14.33 -23.47 0.01
C SER A 608 -14.29 -21.97 -0.27
N TYR A 609 -14.32 -21.65 -1.56
CA TYR A 609 -14.17 -20.26 -2.05
C TYR A 609 -15.34 -19.92 -2.99
N ASP A 610 -15.73 -18.66 -3.00
CA ASP A 610 -16.69 -18.12 -3.97
C ASP A 610 -16.02 -17.88 -5.33
N LEU A 611 -16.81 -17.43 -6.31
CA LEU A 611 -16.34 -17.15 -7.68
C LEU A 611 -15.33 -15.98 -7.75
N LEU A 612 -15.23 -15.17 -6.71
CA LEU A 612 -14.25 -14.09 -6.57
C LEU A 612 -13.03 -14.55 -5.74
N ASN A 613 -12.84 -15.87 -5.56
CA ASN A 613 -11.74 -16.45 -4.79
C ASN A 613 -11.68 -15.98 -3.33
N ARG A 614 -12.81 -15.66 -2.72
CA ARG A 614 -12.90 -15.28 -1.31
C ARG A 614 -13.34 -16.49 -0.51
N ARG A 615 -12.67 -16.78 0.61
CA ARG A 615 -13.01 -17.94 1.45
C ARG A 615 -14.38 -17.75 2.09
N VAL A 616 -15.28 -18.70 1.83
CA VAL A 616 -16.68 -18.68 2.31
C VAL A 616 -17.01 -19.82 3.27
N GLU A 617 -16.21 -20.90 3.30
CA GLU A 617 -16.46 -22.01 4.21
C GLU A 617 -15.15 -22.61 4.73
N THR A 618 -15.19 -23.08 5.96
CA THR A 618 -14.14 -23.85 6.60
C THR A 618 -14.74 -25.10 7.23
N VAL A 619 -14.27 -26.26 6.85
CA VAL A 619 -14.67 -27.55 7.43
C VAL A 619 -13.47 -28.15 8.15
N ARG A 620 -13.56 -28.28 9.48
CA ARG A 620 -12.49 -28.89 10.28
C ARG A 620 -12.63 -30.42 10.35
N ASP A 621 -11.52 -31.11 10.59
CA ASP A 621 -11.50 -32.59 10.70
C ASP A 621 -12.36 -33.13 11.83
N ASN A 622 -12.67 -32.32 12.86
CA ASN A 622 -13.60 -32.66 13.93
C ASN A 622 -15.07 -32.54 13.53
N GLY A 623 -15.37 -32.21 12.27
CA GLY A 623 -16.71 -32.03 11.74
C GLY A 623 -17.35 -30.67 12.00
N ARG A 624 -16.67 -29.77 12.71
CA ARG A 624 -17.16 -28.38 12.88
C ARG A 624 -16.99 -27.60 11.60
N THR A 625 -18.00 -26.82 11.28
CA THR A 625 -18.00 -25.98 10.10
C THR A 625 -18.23 -24.53 10.48
N SER A 626 -17.58 -23.61 9.77
CA SER A 626 -17.94 -22.19 9.78
C SER A 626 -18.14 -21.74 8.34
N SER A 627 -19.13 -20.88 8.13
CA SER A 627 -19.45 -20.39 6.77
C SER A 627 -19.85 -18.92 6.81
N ARG A 628 -19.73 -18.25 5.67
CA ARG A 628 -20.09 -16.85 5.52
C ARG A 628 -20.47 -16.49 4.10
N ALA A 629 -21.24 -15.44 3.93
CA ALA A 629 -21.42 -14.75 2.67
C ALA A 629 -20.87 -13.32 2.78
N LEU A 630 -20.39 -12.80 1.67
CA LEU A 630 -19.73 -11.50 1.61
C LEU A 630 -20.48 -10.54 0.71
N THR A 631 -20.42 -9.24 0.99
CA THR A 631 -20.88 -8.17 0.10
C THR A 631 -20.00 -8.11 -1.15
N CYS A 632 -20.40 -7.30 -2.16
CA CYS A 632 -19.57 -7.05 -3.35
C CYS A 632 -18.17 -6.54 -3.03
N THR A 633 -17.97 -5.95 -1.87
CA THR A 633 -16.71 -5.34 -1.43
C THR A 633 -15.94 -6.16 -0.43
N GLY A 634 -16.53 -7.25 0.04
CA GLY A 634 -15.85 -8.24 0.89
C GLY A 634 -16.21 -8.17 2.36
N GLU A 635 -17.13 -7.30 2.77
CA GLU A 635 -17.66 -7.30 4.13
C GLU A 635 -18.62 -8.49 4.33
N PRO A 636 -18.73 -9.07 5.54
CA PRO A 636 -19.65 -10.18 5.77
C PRO A 636 -21.11 -9.71 5.69
N LEU A 637 -21.95 -10.44 4.95
CA LEU A 637 -23.42 -10.33 5.00
C LEU A 637 -23.98 -11.16 6.14
N TRP A 638 -23.43 -12.32 6.33
CA TRP A 638 -23.67 -13.18 7.46
C TRP A 638 -22.49 -14.13 7.69
N GLU A 639 -22.35 -14.56 8.90
CA GLU A 639 -21.38 -15.58 9.32
C GLU A 639 -22.07 -16.60 10.22
N VAL A 640 -21.71 -17.87 10.07
CA VAL A 640 -22.06 -18.95 10.98
C VAL A 640 -20.77 -19.45 11.61
N ASP A 641 -20.68 -19.39 12.92
CA ASP A 641 -19.50 -19.84 13.66
C ASP A 641 -19.45 -21.39 13.78
N GLU A 642 -18.40 -21.91 14.37
CA GLU A 642 -18.21 -23.38 14.54
C GLU A 642 -19.20 -24.01 15.52
N ASP A 643 -19.93 -23.25 16.28
CA ASP A 643 -21.01 -23.70 17.16
C ASP A 643 -22.39 -23.61 16.48
N GLY A 644 -22.41 -23.17 15.20
CA GLY A 644 -23.62 -23.08 14.39
C GLY A 644 -24.43 -21.79 14.66
N VAL A 645 -23.88 -20.84 15.39
CA VAL A 645 -24.55 -19.57 15.68
C VAL A 645 -24.36 -18.60 14.51
N ARG A 646 -25.49 -18.13 13.97
CA ARG A 646 -25.49 -17.18 12.85
C ARG A 646 -25.48 -15.74 13.37
N THR A 647 -24.66 -14.92 12.73
CA THR A 647 -24.68 -13.46 12.85
C THR A 647 -24.92 -12.86 11.46
N ASP A 648 -25.95 -12.05 11.33
CA ASP A 648 -26.27 -11.29 10.12
C ASP A 648 -25.78 -9.84 10.28
N TYR A 649 -25.35 -9.23 9.18
CA TYR A 649 -24.83 -7.88 9.13
C TYR A 649 -25.58 -7.06 8.08
N ALA A 650 -26.04 -5.87 8.46
CA ALA A 650 -26.68 -4.95 7.54
C ALA A 650 -25.82 -3.69 7.37
N TYR A 651 -25.75 -3.22 6.13
CA TYR A 651 -24.97 -2.04 5.74
C TYR A 651 -25.86 -1.01 5.07
N ASN A 652 -25.52 0.26 5.26
CA ASN A 652 -26.12 1.33 4.48
C ASN A 652 -25.50 1.42 3.07
N THR A 653 -26.00 2.32 2.25
CA THR A 653 -25.53 2.49 0.86
C THR A 653 -24.10 3.00 0.75
N ALA A 654 -23.53 3.56 1.82
CA ALA A 654 -22.12 3.96 1.96
C ALA A 654 -21.22 2.86 2.57
N ARG A 655 -21.68 1.59 2.64
CA ARG A 655 -20.99 0.43 3.22
C ARG A 655 -20.68 0.52 4.72
N GLN A 656 -21.33 1.44 5.42
CA GLN A 656 -21.17 1.50 6.87
C GLN A 656 -22.08 0.45 7.52
N LEU A 657 -21.53 -0.36 8.44
CA LEU A 657 -22.29 -1.33 9.21
C LEU A 657 -23.30 -0.59 10.10
N ILE A 658 -24.60 -0.88 9.91
CA ILE A 658 -25.72 -0.25 10.63
C ILE A 658 -26.44 -1.20 11.58
N GLU A 659 -26.32 -2.51 11.39
CA GLU A 659 -26.94 -3.49 12.29
C GLU A 659 -26.21 -4.81 12.27
N THR A 660 -26.15 -5.45 13.43
CA THR A 660 -25.77 -6.85 13.58
C THR A 660 -26.89 -7.59 14.30
N THR A 661 -27.28 -8.75 13.76
CA THR A 661 -28.26 -9.65 14.40
C THR A 661 -27.63 -10.99 14.67
N ARG A 662 -27.40 -11.31 15.94
CA ARG A 662 -26.91 -12.62 16.35
C ARG A 662 -28.11 -13.49 16.76
N SER A 663 -28.24 -14.64 16.10
CA SER A 663 -29.34 -15.57 16.32
C SER A 663 -29.36 -16.10 17.76
N GLU A 664 -30.54 -16.47 18.22
CA GLU A 664 -30.70 -17.16 19.51
C GLU A 664 -30.00 -18.51 19.52
N ILE A 665 -29.58 -18.94 20.72
CA ILE A 665 -29.02 -20.26 20.97
C ILE A 665 -30.01 -21.05 21.79
N ASN A 666 -30.41 -22.22 21.27
CA ASN A 666 -31.33 -23.14 21.92
C ASN A 666 -30.58 -24.44 22.30
N ASP A 667 -30.90 -25.03 23.45
CA ASP A 667 -30.38 -26.35 23.87
C ASP A 667 -31.29 -27.51 23.42
N GLY A 668 -32.31 -27.20 22.59
CA GLY A 668 -33.31 -28.13 22.09
C GLY A 668 -34.62 -28.10 22.89
N THR A 669 -34.66 -27.43 24.04
CA THR A 669 -35.83 -27.25 24.89
C THR A 669 -36.09 -25.79 25.25
N ASP A 670 -35.04 -25.07 25.55
CA ASP A 670 -35.13 -23.69 26.03
C ASP A 670 -34.15 -22.77 25.29
N VAL A 671 -34.43 -21.46 25.22
CA VAL A 671 -33.53 -20.43 24.74
C VAL A 671 -32.46 -20.19 25.78
N VAL A 672 -31.23 -20.64 25.52
CA VAL A 672 -30.07 -20.43 26.41
C VAL A 672 -29.52 -19.01 26.25
N THR A 673 -29.46 -18.52 25.01
CA THR A 673 -29.07 -17.13 24.75
C THR A 673 -30.09 -16.53 23.77
N PRO A 674 -30.78 -15.45 24.14
CA PRO A 674 -31.76 -14.83 23.26
C PRO A 674 -31.07 -14.15 22.07
N GLU A 675 -31.84 -13.94 21.01
CA GLU A 675 -31.42 -13.13 19.87
C GLU A 675 -30.91 -11.76 20.36
N THR A 676 -29.80 -11.33 19.79
CA THR A 676 -29.19 -10.05 20.11
C THR A 676 -29.10 -9.20 18.85
N ILE A 677 -29.76 -8.05 18.84
CA ILE A 677 -29.73 -7.09 17.72
C ILE A 677 -29.00 -5.84 18.20
N THR A 678 -27.97 -5.41 17.49
CA THR A 678 -27.28 -4.15 17.77
C THR A 678 -27.35 -3.25 16.55
N ALA A 679 -28.05 -2.13 16.69
CA ALA A 679 -28.15 -1.10 15.64
C ALA A 679 -27.10 0.00 15.91
N TYR A 680 -26.44 0.45 14.85
CA TYR A 680 -25.39 1.46 14.90
C TYR A 680 -25.75 2.68 14.09
N GLU A 681 -25.54 3.86 14.65
CA GLU A 681 -25.46 5.11 13.90
C GLU A 681 -24.01 5.52 13.76
N ARG A 682 -23.62 5.96 12.55
CA ARG A 682 -22.24 6.32 12.24
C ARG A 682 -22.16 7.70 11.61
N ASP A 683 -21.09 8.40 11.94
CA ASP A 683 -20.71 9.64 11.28
C ASP A 683 -20.10 9.38 9.88
N ALA A 684 -19.64 10.44 9.21
CA ALA A 684 -18.98 10.32 7.92
C ALA A 684 -17.65 9.58 7.98
N ALA A 685 -16.93 9.62 9.10
CA ALA A 685 -15.68 8.89 9.29
C ALA A 685 -15.89 7.40 9.64
N GLY A 686 -17.15 6.94 9.69
CA GLY A 686 -17.50 5.58 10.05
C GLY A 686 -17.43 5.30 11.57
N GLN A 687 -17.21 6.33 12.39
CA GLN A 687 -17.17 6.20 13.85
C GLN A 687 -18.57 5.97 14.40
N ILE A 688 -18.70 5.10 15.40
CA ILE A 688 -20.00 4.81 16.04
C ILE A 688 -20.40 5.96 16.96
N ILE A 689 -21.44 6.69 16.58
CA ILE A 689 -22.00 7.78 17.40
C ILE A 689 -23.13 7.30 18.32
N SER A 690 -23.83 6.23 17.94
CA SER A 690 -24.83 5.56 18.75
C SER A 690 -24.81 4.06 18.51
N ALA A 691 -24.94 3.26 19.58
CA ALA A 691 -25.10 1.82 19.53
C ALA A 691 -26.28 1.42 20.42
N THR A 692 -27.34 0.88 19.81
CA THR A 692 -28.53 0.41 20.52
C THR A 692 -28.61 -1.10 20.44
N THR A 693 -28.51 -1.77 21.59
CA THR A 693 -28.59 -3.24 21.68
C THR A 693 -29.91 -3.67 22.26
N HIS A 694 -30.56 -4.61 21.58
CA HIS A 694 -31.77 -5.30 22.01
C HIS A 694 -31.41 -6.75 22.37
N ILE A 695 -31.80 -7.21 23.56
CA ILE A 695 -31.65 -8.59 24.02
C ILE A 695 -33.02 -9.01 24.59
N GLY A 696 -33.83 -9.72 23.80
CA GLY A 696 -35.21 -9.96 24.13
C GLY A 696 -35.95 -8.63 24.39
N PRO A 697 -36.59 -8.42 25.58
CA PRO A 697 -37.29 -7.16 25.87
C PRO A 697 -36.37 -6.03 26.37
N MET A 698 -35.11 -6.31 26.61
CA MET A 698 -34.16 -5.33 27.13
C MET A 698 -33.62 -4.48 25.96
N ARG A 699 -33.59 -3.17 26.15
CA ARG A 699 -32.96 -2.21 25.23
C ARG A 699 -31.97 -1.36 25.98
N THR A 700 -30.77 -1.24 25.43
CA THR A 700 -29.71 -0.38 25.97
C THR A 700 -29.13 0.46 24.84
N THR A 701 -28.78 1.71 25.12
CA THR A 701 -28.17 2.60 24.14
C THR A 701 -26.90 3.21 24.74
N GLU A 702 -25.82 3.18 23.99
CA GLU A 702 -24.59 3.92 24.25
C GLU A 702 -24.40 4.99 23.19
N GLU A 703 -23.95 6.19 23.58
CA GLU A 703 -23.66 7.28 22.65
C GLU A 703 -22.21 7.75 22.79
N THR A 704 -21.59 8.09 21.68
CA THR A 704 -20.21 8.63 21.66
C THR A 704 -20.16 9.85 20.74
N ALA A 705 -19.54 10.93 21.20
CA ALA A 705 -19.26 12.11 20.39
C ALA A 705 -17.76 12.26 20.19
N TYR A 706 -17.40 12.74 19.01
CA TYR A 706 -16.01 12.91 18.57
C TYR A 706 -15.74 14.36 18.19
N ASP A 707 -14.49 14.77 18.25
CA ASP A 707 -14.02 16.01 17.66
C ASP A 707 -13.61 15.82 16.17
N LEU A 708 -13.22 16.90 15.50
CA LEU A 708 -12.79 16.84 14.09
C LEU A 708 -11.45 16.11 13.85
N LEU A 709 -10.73 15.72 14.90
CA LEU A 709 -9.56 14.84 14.86
C LEU A 709 -9.94 13.36 15.08
N GLY A 710 -11.23 13.06 15.31
CA GLY A 710 -11.71 11.71 15.57
C GLY A 710 -11.50 11.24 17.03
N ARG A 711 -11.14 12.14 17.95
CA ARG A 711 -10.94 11.80 19.37
C ARG A 711 -12.26 11.86 20.12
N VAL A 712 -12.48 10.93 21.06
CA VAL A 712 -13.71 10.88 21.88
C VAL A 712 -13.77 12.08 22.84
N THR A 713 -14.81 12.89 22.72
CA THR A 713 -15.06 14.04 23.61
C THR A 713 -16.15 13.76 24.65
N ARG A 714 -17.07 12.86 24.34
CA ARG A 714 -18.16 12.48 25.26
C ARG A 714 -18.56 11.02 25.01
N LYS A 715 -18.79 10.30 26.10
CA LYS A 715 -19.41 8.96 26.08
C LYS A 715 -20.55 8.91 27.07
N THR A 716 -21.74 8.48 26.62
CA THR A 716 -22.90 8.19 27.46
C THR A 716 -23.09 6.68 27.52
N ASP A 717 -23.05 6.10 28.71
CA ASP A 717 -23.21 4.66 28.87
C ASP A 717 -24.70 4.24 28.90
N VAL A 718 -24.94 2.94 28.96
CA VAL A 718 -26.29 2.33 28.96
C VAL A 718 -27.21 2.79 30.13
N LEU A 719 -26.63 3.40 31.15
CA LEU A 719 -27.37 3.96 32.29
C LEU A 719 -27.58 5.47 32.17
N GLY A 720 -27.20 6.07 31.03
CA GLY A 720 -27.28 7.50 30.80
C GLY A 720 -26.19 8.33 31.52
N ARG A 721 -25.16 7.67 32.08
CA ARG A 721 -24.07 8.36 32.77
C ARG A 721 -23.06 8.89 31.75
N VAL A 722 -22.68 10.14 31.94
CA VAL A 722 -21.84 10.84 30.97
C VAL A 722 -20.40 10.91 31.45
N THR A 723 -19.47 10.52 30.58
CA THR A 723 -18.04 10.74 30.70
C THR A 723 -17.63 11.73 29.61
N THR A 724 -16.86 12.78 29.95
CA THR A 724 -16.33 13.74 28.99
C THR A 724 -14.82 13.72 28.97
N THR A 725 -14.22 13.96 27.80
CA THR A 725 -12.77 14.08 27.65
C THR A 725 -12.46 15.37 26.91
N SER A 726 -11.55 16.18 27.45
CA SER A 726 -10.97 17.35 26.79
C SER A 726 -9.50 17.13 26.54
N TYR A 727 -9.00 17.79 25.51
CA TYR A 727 -7.60 17.67 25.05
C TYR A 727 -6.93 19.04 25.08
N SER A 728 -5.62 19.08 25.42
CA SER A 728 -4.82 20.29 25.32
C SER A 728 -4.59 20.69 23.86
N GLU A 729 -4.24 21.94 23.62
CA GLU A 729 -3.94 22.48 22.27
C GLU A 729 -2.81 21.73 21.56
N ASP A 730 -1.81 21.26 22.31
CA ASP A 730 -0.70 20.46 21.77
C ASP A 730 -1.05 18.97 21.59
N GLY A 731 -2.25 18.54 22.04
CA GLY A 731 -2.71 17.15 21.97
C GLY A 731 -2.02 16.19 22.94
N LEU A 732 -1.14 16.68 23.81
CA LEU A 732 -0.36 15.84 24.73
C LEU A 732 -1.04 15.57 26.05
N THR A 733 -2.10 16.28 26.41
CA THR A 733 -2.84 16.03 27.66
C THR A 733 -4.30 15.73 27.36
N ALA A 734 -4.79 14.64 27.92
CA ALA A 734 -6.21 14.26 27.93
C ALA A 734 -6.76 14.30 29.36
N THR A 735 -7.82 15.09 29.57
CA THR A 735 -8.52 15.19 30.85
C THR A 735 -9.90 14.56 30.72
N THR A 736 -10.10 13.41 31.37
CA THR A 736 -11.38 12.70 31.39
C THR A 736 -12.10 12.98 32.69
N THR A 737 -13.35 13.46 32.62
CA THR A 737 -14.24 13.65 33.74
C THR A 737 -15.26 12.53 33.79
N THR A 738 -15.24 11.74 34.84
CA THR A 738 -16.17 10.62 35.05
C THR A 738 -17.56 11.11 35.46
N PRO A 739 -18.60 10.26 35.41
CA PRO A 739 -19.94 10.62 35.85
C PRO A 739 -20.04 11.04 37.33
N SER A 740 -19.09 10.64 38.15
CA SER A 740 -19.01 11.06 39.57
C SER A 740 -18.39 12.44 39.77
N GLY A 741 -17.90 13.09 38.67
CA GLY A 741 -17.16 14.33 38.72
C GLY A 741 -15.67 14.15 39.04
N ALA A 742 -15.17 12.93 39.17
CA ALA A 742 -13.75 12.68 39.35
C ALA A 742 -13.00 12.88 38.01
N THR A 743 -11.81 13.45 38.07
CA THR A 743 -10.96 13.70 36.92
C THR A 743 -9.82 12.69 36.81
N LEU A 744 -9.52 12.27 35.61
CA LEU A 744 -8.36 11.47 35.22
C LEU A 744 -7.59 12.30 34.18
N VAL A 745 -6.34 12.64 34.48
CA VAL A 745 -5.49 13.47 33.61
C VAL A 745 -4.30 12.64 33.18
N ASN A 746 -4.22 12.36 31.88
CA ASN A 746 -3.11 11.64 31.27
C ASN A 746 -2.29 12.61 30.42
N THR A 747 -0.99 12.72 30.71
CA THR A 747 -0.05 13.50 29.91
C THR A 747 0.90 12.54 29.18
N TYR A 748 1.09 12.78 27.91
CA TYR A 748 1.88 11.96 27.00
C TYR A 748 3.18 12.67 26.60
N ASN A 749 4.20 11.88 26.34
CA ASN A 749 5.37 12.34 25.61
C ASN A 749 5.09 12.39 24.10
N THR A 750 5.94 13.06 23.33
CA THR A 750 5.79 13.17 21.87
C THR A 750 5.97 11.85 21.12
N ASP A 751 6.48 10.79 21.75
CA ASP A 751 6.51 9.43 21.22
C ASP A 751 5.21 8.63 21.52
N GLY A 752 4.19 9.28 22.10
CA GLY A 752 2.92 8.67 22.51
C GLY A 752 2.97 7.90 23.82
N SER A 753 4.13 7.80 24.46
CA SER A 753 4.23 7.14 25.77
C SER A 753 3.63 8.00 26.88
N ILE A 754 3.01 7.37 27.91
CA ILE A 754 2.45 8.10 29.04
C ILE A 754 3.58 8.64 29.91
N ALA A 755 3.60 9.96 30.15
CA ALA A 755 4.56 10.63 31.01
C ALA A 755 4.05 10.72 32.46
N HIS A 756 2.79 11.10 32.63
CA HIS A 756 2.21 11.39 33.93
C HIS A 756 0.72 11.09 33.94
N GLU A 757 0.26 10.49 35.03
CA GLU A 757 -1.16 10.28 35.32
C GLU A 757 -1.49 10.98 36.63
N SER A 758 -2.58 11.77 36.66
CA SER A 758 -3.03 12.50 37.83
C SER A 758 -4.55 12.72 37.82
N GLY A 759 -5.05 13.42 38.80
CA GLY A 759 -6.47 13.79 38.88
C GLY A 759 -7.10 13.38 40.20
N THR A 760 -8.35 13.78 40.41
CA THR A 760 -9.08 13.49 41.65
C THR A 760 -9.58 12.03 41.72
N GLY A 761 -9.63 11.35 40.57
CA GLY A 761 -10.10 9.96 40.43
C GLY A 761 -9.01 8.89 40.48
N GLN A 762 -7.73 9.29 40.52
CA GLN A 762 -6.61 8.36 40.53
C GLN A 762 -5.42 8.87 41.33
N ARG A 763 -4.53 7.93 41.66
CA ARG A 763 -3.27 8.25 42.31
C ARG A 763 -2.33 8.92 41.28
N GLU A 764 -1.57 9.91 41.73
CA GLU A 764 -0.52 10.53 40.91
C GLU A 764 0.60 9.52 40.64
N LEU A 765 0.93 9.30 39.34
CA LEU A 765 1.92 8.36 38.87
C LEU A 765 2.80 9.02 37.82
N TYR A 766 4.11 8.89 37.98
CA TYR A 766 5.11 9.32 37.03
C TYR A 766 5.71 8.11 36.34
N HIS A 767 5.82 8.15 35.01
CA HIS A 767 6.38 7.06 34.22
C HIS A 767 7.78 7.43 33.74
N ILE A 768 8.74 6.61 34.10
CA ILE A 768 10.15 6.76 33.74
C ILE A 768 10.51 5.64 32.75
N TYR A 769 11.22 5.98 31.70
CA TYR A 769 11.66 5.05 30.67
C TYR A 769 13.14 4.76 30.81
N ASP A 770 13.48 3.46 30.95
CA ASP A 770 14.84 2.98 31.04
C ASP A 770 15.51 3.05 29.65
N PHE A 771 16.46 3.94 29.49
CA PHE A 771 17.23 4.12 28.26
C PHE A 771 18.07 2.89 27.86
N ILE A 772 18.48 2.07 28.83
CA ILE A 772 19.33 0.91 28.55
C ILE A 772 18.49 -0.24 27.99
N ARG A 773 17.29 -0.41 28.52
CA ARG A 773 16.43 -1.56 28.22
C ARG A 773 15.20 -1.20 27.37
N GLY A 774 14.92 0.08 27.18
CA GLY A 774 13.69 0.53 26.53
C GLY A 774 12.42 0.18 27.32
N LEU A 775 12.54 -0.06 28.62
CA LEU A 775 11.43 -0.49 29.49
C LEU A 775 10.84 0.70 30.24
N ARG A 776 9.55 0.63 30.47
CA ARG A 776 8.80 1.57 31.32
C ARG A 776 8.85 1.12 32.78
N HIS A 777 9.17 2.05 33.68
CA HIS A 777 9.03 1.92 35.12
C HIS A 777 7.94 2.90 35.60
N THR A 778 7.10 2.46 36.51
CA THR A 778 6.01 3.26 37.08
C THR A 778 6.24 3.51 38.55
#